data_6f09bceaf7b0e6917d8e425f52b2ed6f
#
_entry.id   6f09bceaf7b0e6917d8e425f52b2ed6f
#
_cell.length_a   1.000
_cell.length_b   1.000
_cell.length_c   1.000
_cell.angle_alpha   90.00
_cell.angle_beta   90.00
_cell.angle_gamma   90.00
#
_symmetry.space_group_name_H-M   'P 1'
#
loop_
_entity.id
_entity.type
_entity.pdbx_description
1 polymer ?
#
loop_
_entity_poly.entity_id
_entity_poly.type
_entity_poly.pdbx_seq_one_letter_code
_entity_poly.pdbx_strand_id
1 'polypeptide(L)'
;AVTVPLTLVGTLAVAYALGFSLNNLTLMALTIAIGFVVDDAIVMIENITRYIEAGDSPLEAALKGSEQIGFTIISLSIALIAVMIPLLFMGDVVGRLFREFAMTVAVTIVISALISLTLTPMMCSRMLKARQAERRVDFFDRINRHYVRGLDWVLAHRTLTLLSVVLTAALTLLTLVVMPKGFFPEQDTALIQGISQAAPTISFSQMQVQQQRLAARILKDPAVQSLSSFVGIDQTNPTLNQGNLLINLKPRGQRDSSSVVIRRLADANADVAGIRLYLHSVQDLTLDATVSTTSYRLGLQATDPQELELWTGKLLAAIRQEPMFTDVQSQAMQFGNQIQLTFDRSTASRLGITPQAIDDVLYDAFGQRQVSTIYTQLNQYHVVMATDRPPHNLADLLTGLYVNIPGGGVAPLSSMATLQVLRTPVTINRLGQFPYADISFNLAPGQTLGAAVTRLKAIEQQAGLPASVQASLEGAAATFEASLSNQVFLVLAAIVVVYLMLGILYESFVHPVTILSTLLSAALGALLALLITGTQFDIIGLIGIVLLIGIVMKNGIMMVDFALELERKGGLTPLAAIRQAAELRFRPILMTSMASLFGAVPLALGSGIGSELRHPLGIAIIGGLLLSQLLTLFSTPVIFLAMHGLERRFSGRPAAVAG
;
A
#
# COMPACT_ATOMS: atom_id res chain seq x y z
N ALA A 1 -13.12 21.04 21.26
CA ALA A 1 -11.74 20.82 21.72
C ALA A 1 -11.64 19.69 22.76
N VAL A 2 -12.56 19.63 23.77
CA VAL A 2 -12.50 18.59 24.84
C VAL A 2 -12.89 17.20 24.34
N THR A 3 -13.80 17.11 23.39
CA THR A 3 -14.28 15.84 22.81
C THR A 3 -13.17 15.04 22.14
N VAL A 4 -12.26 15.70 21.42
CA VAL A 4 -11.17 15.03 20.66
C VAL A 4 -10.22 14.25 21.56
N PRO A 5 -9.56 14.85 22.58
CA PRO A 5 -8.67 14.10 23.45
C PRO A 5 -9.36 12.94 24.16
N LEU A 6 -10.60 13.14 24.61
CA LEU A 6 -11.35 12.10 25.32
C LEU A 6 -11.70 10.92 24.40
N THR A 7 -12.11 11.21 23.15
CA THR A 7 -12.36 10.18 22.14
C THR A 7 -11.09 9.40 21.81
N LEU A 8 -9.97 10.11 21.62
CA LEU A 8 -8.69 9.47 21.31
C LEU A 8 -8.23 8.55 22.45
N VAL A 9 -8.31 9.01 23.72
CA VAL A 9 -7.97 8.18 24.88
C VAL A 9 -8.87 6.95 24.96
N GLY A 10 -10.17 7.12 24.75
CA GLY A 10 -11.11 6.00 24.70
C GLY A 10 -10.78 5.01 23.57
N THR A 11 -10.45 5.51 22.39
CA THR A 11 -10.06 4.67 21.26
C THR A 11 -8.78 3.89 21.55
N LEU A 12 -7.76 4.54 22.12
CA LEU A 12 -6.51 3.88 22.51
C LEU A 12 -6.74 2.80 23.57
N ALA A 13 -7.64 3.04 24.53
CA ALA A 13 -8.00 2.04 25.54
C ALA A 13 -8.64 0.80 24.91
N VAL A 14 -9.58 0.98 23.97
CA VAL A 14 -10.20 -0.13 23.25
C VAL A 14 -9.20 -0.83 22.33
N ALA A 15 -8.36 -0.10 21.60
CA ALA A 15 -7.31 -0.66 20.76
C ALA A 15 -6.35 -1.53 21.59
N TYR A 16 -5.96 -1.08 22.77
CA TYR A 16 -5.16 -1.86 23.71
C TYR A 16 -5.87 -3.15 24.16
N ALA A 17 -7.15 -3.06 24.49
CA ALA A 17 -7.96 -4.23 24.88
C ALA A 17 -8.13 -5.25 23.75
N LEU A 18 -8.13 -4.80 22.48
CA LEU A 18 -8.19 -5.65 21.28
C LEU A 18 -6.80 -6.19 20.86
N GLY A 19 -5.73 -5.82 21.56
CA GLY A 19 -4.37 -6.23 21.24
C GLY A 19 -3.77 -5.56 20.00
N PHE A 20 -4.29 -4.39 19.59
CA PHE A 20 -3.76 -3.64 18.45
C PHE A 20 -2.49 -2.88 18.84
N SER A 21 -1.55 -2.81 17.91
CA SER A 21 -0.33 -2.03 18.06
C SER A 21 -0.52 -0.58 17.61
N LEU A 22 0.30 0.32 18.17
CA LEU A 22 0.44 1.68 17.65
C LEU A 22 1.42 1.66 16.47
N ASN A 23 0.89 1.58 15.28
CA ASN A 23 1.64 1.56 14.03
C ASN A 23 1.23 2.70 13.11
N ASN A 24 1.90 2.85 11.96
CA ASN A 24 1.59 3.90 10.99
C ASN A 24 0.12 3.89 10.55
N LEU A 25 -0.48 2.72 10.36
CA LEU A 25 -1.87 2.60 9.91
C LEU A 25 -2.87 3.01 10.99
N THR A 26 -2.64 2.59 12.25
CA THR A 26 -3.50 3.00 13.37
C THR A 26 -3.38 4.50 13.67
N LEU A 27 -2.18 5.08 13.54
CA LEU A 27 -1.99 6.53 13.68
C LEU A 27 -2.64 7.32 12.52
N MET A 28 -2.60 6.81 11.29
CA MET A 28 -3.34 7.37 10.16
C MET A 28 -4.85 7.33 10.41
N ALA A 29 -5.37 6.20 10.93
CA ALA A 29 -6.76 6.04 11.30
C ALA A 29 -7.19 7.08 12.34
N LEU A 30 -6.41 7.26 13.41
CA LEU A 30 -6.66 8.27 14.43
C LEU A 30 -6.63 9.70 13.87
N THR A 31 -5.68 10.01 12.99
CA THR A 31 -5.56 11.34 12.39
C THR A 31 -6.79 11.70 11.56
N ILE A 32 -7.29 10.77 10.74
CA ILE A 32 -8.51 10.97 9.95
C ILE A 32 -9.75 11.02 10.85
N ALA A 33 -9.79 10.17 11.86
CA ALA A 33 -10.90 10.09 12.79
C ALA A 33 -11.11 11.38 13.58
N ILE A 34 -10.07 12.22 13.79
CA ILE A 34 -10.22 13.56 14.39
C ILE A 34 -11.22 14.40 13.60
N GLY A 35 -11.19 14.34 12.27
CA GLY A 35 -12.17 15.04 11.43
C GLY A 35 -13.60 14.60 11.75
N PHE A 36 -13.85 13.30 11.84
CA PHE A 36 -15.19 12.76 12.18
C PHE A 36 -15.64 13.15 13.58
N VAL A 37 -14.73 13.09 14.57
CA VAL A 37 -15.02 13.43 15.97
C VAL A 37 -15.44 14.89 16.12
N VAL A 38 -14.74 15.79 15.45
CA VAL A 38 -15.03 17.22 15.50
C VAL A 38 -16.38 17.52 14.84
N ASP A 39 -16.71 16.82 13.77
CA ASP A 39 -17.92 17.01 12.99
C ASP A 39 -19.20 16.80 13.83
N ASP A 40 -19.31 15.71 14.58
CA ASP A 40 -20.48 15.41 15.39
C ASP A 40 -20.69 16.46 16.48
N ALA A 41 -19.59 16.90 17.10
CA ALA A 41 -19.62 17.93 18.11
C ALA A 41 -20.04 19.31 17.52
N ILE A 42 -19.56 19.67 16.31
CA ILE A 42 -19.93 20.92 15.63
C ILE A 42 -21.43 20.95 15.34
N VAL A 43 -21.98 19.88 14.76
CA VAL A 43 -23.40 19.80 14.41
C VAL A 43 -24.28 19.88 15.65
N MET A 44 -23.89 19.25 16.76
CA MET A 44 -24.60 19.31 18.03
C MET A 44 -24.57 20.74 18.61
N ILE A 45 -23.39 21.35 18.70
CA ILE A 45 -23.22 22.72 19.25
C ILE A 45 -24.03 23.72 18.44
N GLU A 46 -23.97 23.64 17.12
CA GLU A 46 -24.66 24.57 16.22
C GLU A 46 -26.17 24.47 16.38
N ASN A 47 -26.70 23.25 16.48
CA ASN A 47 -28.14 23.06 16.67
C ASN A 47 -28.62 23.59 18.04
N ILE A 48 -27.86 23.35 19.12
CA ILE A 48 -28.15 23.88 20.45
C ILE A 48 -28.09 25.43 20.45
N THR A 49 -27.06 25.99 19.79
CA THR A 49 -26.91 27.45 19.69
C THR A 49 -28.09 28.07 18.97
N ARG A 50 -28.62 27.44 17.93
CA ARG A 50 -29.81 27.94 17.21
C ARG A 50 -31.04 28.04 18.11
N TYR A 51 -31.26 27.09 19.05
CA TYR A 51 -32.35 27.15 20.01
C TYR A 51 -32.12 28.26 21.07
N ILE A 52 -30.86 28.44 21.50
CA ILE A 52 -30.51 29.56 22.41
C ILE A 52 -30.77 30.91 21.72
N GLU A 53 -30.42 31.07 20.44
CA GLU A 53 -30.68 32.27 19.63
C GLU A 53 -32.18 32.48 19.38
N ALA A 54 -33.00 31.42 19.39
CA ALA A 54 -34.44 31.49 19.30
C ALA A 54 -35.11 31.89 20.64
N GLY A 55 -34.34 31.96 21.76
CA GLY A 55 -34.81 32.45 23.07
C GLY A 55 -34.96 31.36 24.15
N ASP A 56 -34.65 30.11 23.87
CA ASP A 56 -34.69 29.03 24.86
C ASP A 56 -33.57 29.20 25.90
N SER A 57 -33.80 28.72 27.12
CA SER A 57 -32.74 28.63 28.13
C SER A 57 -31.64 27.64 27.71
N PRO A 58 -30.37 27.84 28.13
CA PRO A 58 -29.29 26.94 27.72
C PRO A 58 -29.56 25.46 28.01
N LEU A 59 -30.24 25.12 29.08
CA LEU A 59 -30.62 23.75 29.46
C LEU A 59 -31.72 23.18 28.54
N GLU A 60 -32.77 23.96 28.31
CA GLU A 60 -33.87 23.56 27.41
C GLU A 60 -33.40 23.45 25.97
N ALA A 61 -32.57 24.39 25.51
CA ALA A 61 -31.95 24.36 24.21
C ALA A 61 -31.06 23.11 24.02
N ALA A 62 -30.31 22.72 25.06
CA ALA A 62 -29.50 21.50 25.02
C ALA A 62 -30.35 20.25 24.93
N LEU A 63 -31.46 20.16 25.67
CA LEU A 63 -32.38 19.04 25.61
C LEU A 63 -33.10 18.94 24.25
N LYS A 64 -33.76 20.00 23.82
CA LYS A 64 -34.44 20.06 22.51
C LYS A 64 -33.49 19.82 21.35
N GLY A 65 -32.31 20.46 21.38
CA GLY A 65 -31.33 20.35 20.32
C GLY A 65 -30.71 18.96 20.22
N SER A 66 -30.48 18.28 21.34
CA SER A 66 -29.98 16.88 21.35
C SER A 66 -31.05 15.88 20.93
N GLU A 67 -32.31 16.07 21.32
CA GLU A 67 -33.43 15.23 20.89
C GLU A 67 -33.64 15.30 19.38
N GLN A 68 -33.58 16.50 18.79
CA GLN A 68 -33.76 16.69 17.34
C GLN A 68 -32.66 16.02 16.51
N ILE A 69 -31.39 16.14 16.91
CA ILE A 69 -30.27 15.67 16.11
C ILE A 69 -29.76 14.28 16.55
N GLY A 70 -30.17 13.78 17.70
CA GLY A 70 -29.68 12.53 18.27
C GLY A 70 -29.83 11.36 17.31
N PHE A 71 -31.00 11.19 16.69
CA PHE A 71 -31.22 10.14 15.70
C PHE A 71 -30.32 10.32 14.46
N THR A 72 -30.16 11.54 13.98
CA THR A 72 -29.31 11.84 12.81
C THR A 72 -27.84 11.51 13.09
N ILE A 73 -27.31 11.81 14.29
CA ILE A 73 -25.92 11.45 14.68
C ILE A 73 -25.74 9.94 14.72
N ILE A 74 -26.68 9.20 15.33
CA ILE A 74 -26.62 7.73 15.38
C ILE A 74 -26.65 7.16 13.96
N SER A 75 -27.53 7.65 13.11
CA SER A 75 -27.68 7.22 11.73
C SER A 75 -26.41 7.47 10.92
N LEU A 76 -25.80 8.65 11.08
CA LEU A 76 -24.52 8.99 10.44
C LEU A 76 -23.39 8.09 10.91
N SER A 77 -23.32 7.82 12.22
CA SER A 77 -22.29 6.94 12.79
C SER A 77 -22.41 5.51 12.26
N ILE A 78 -23.63 4.96 12.20
CA ILE A 78 -23.88 3.63 11.62
C ILE A 78 -23.53 3.62 10.12
N ALA A 79 -23.87 4.67 9.36
CA ALA A 79 -23.51 4.79 7.95
C ALA A 79 -22.00 4.80 7.73
N LEU A 80 -21.25 5.54 8.55
CA LEU A 80 -19.78 5.59 8.51
C LEU A 80 -19.15 4.24 8.83
N ILE A 81 -19.66 3.52 9.83
CA ILE A 81 -19.21 2.18 10.18
C ILE A 81 -19.53 1.19 9.06
N ALA A 82 -20.71 1.30 8.45
CA ALA A 82 -21.13 0.45 7.34
C ALA A 82 -20.17 0.52 6.14
N VAL A 83 -19.61 1.70 5.85
CA VAL A 83 -18.58 1.89 4.82
C VAL A 83 -17.30 1.13 5.14
N MET A 84 -16.97 0.92 6.43
CA MET A 84 -15.77 0.18 6.86
C MET A 84 -15.95 -1.34 6.77
N ILE A 85 -17.19 -1.85 6.74
CA ILE A 85 -17.47 -3.29 6.73
C ILE A 85 -16.77 -4.02 5.57
N PRO A 86 -16.82 -3.57 4.31
CA PRO A 86 -16.13 -4.23 3.20
C PRO A 86 -14.60 -4.33 3.40
N LEU A 87 -13.97 -3.33 4.03
CA LEU A 87 -12.54 -3.38 4.37
C LEU A 87 -12.21 -4.50 5.36
N LEU A 88 -13.13 -4.80 6.29
CA LEU A 88 -12.95 -5.88 7.27
C LEU A 88 -13.04 -7.28 6.64
N PHE A 89 -13.78 -7.41 5.55
CA PHE A 89 -13.92 -8.67 4.80
C PHE A 89 -12.92 -8.82 3.66
N MET A 90 -12.03 -7.87 3.49
CA MET A 90 -10.95 -7.95 2.50
C MET A 90 -10.00 -9.09 2.88
N GLY A 91 -9.74 -9.97 1.92
CA GLY A 91 -8.81 -11.11 2.08
C GLY A 91 -7.35 -10.70 2.00
N ASP A 92 -6.48 -11.70 1.99
CA ASP A 92 -5.04 -11.59 1.73
C ASP A 92 -4.24 -10.70 2.73
N VAL A 93 -3.02 -10.37 2.38
CA VAL A 93 -2.12 -9.54 3.18
C VAL A 93 -2.68 -8.14 3.37
N VAL A 94 -3.26 -7.58 2.30
CA VAL A 94 -3.83 -6.22 2.30
C VAL A 94 -4.99 -6.11 3.29
N GLY A 95 -5.90 -7.09 3.31
CA GLY A 95 -7.00 -7.12 4.27
C GLY A 95 -6.54 -7.19 5.71
N ARG A 96 -5.50 -7.98 6.00
CA ARG A 96 -4.91 -8.06 7.35
C ARG A 96 -4.33 -6.73 7.81
N LEU A 97 -3.64 -6.02 6.91
CA LEU A 97 -3.06 -4.71 7.19
C LEU A 97 -4.13 -3.65 7.50
N PHE A 98 -5.19 -3.61 6.69
CA PHE A 98 -6.22 -2.57 6.85
C PHE A 98 -7.32 -2.92 7.84
N ARG A 99 -7.35 -4.13 8.38
CA ARG A 99 -8.29 -4.52 9.43
C ARG A 99 -8.12 -3.68 10.69
N GLU A 100 -6.88 -3.49 11.17
CA GLU A 100 -6.60 -2.64 12.33
C GLU A 100 -7.00 -1.18 12.07
N PHE A 101 -6.71 -0.68 10.88
CA PHE A 101 -7.11 0.66 10.44
C PHE A 101 -8.64 0.83 10.50
N ALA A 102 -9.39 -0.06 9.83
CA ALA A 102 -10.85 0.02 9.76
C ALA A 102 -11.51 -0.11 11.15
N MET A 103 -11.01 -1.04 11.99
CA MET A 103 -11.50 -1.20 13.35
C MET A 103 -11.20 0.01 14.22
N THR A 104 -10.00 0.61 14.10
CA THR A 104 -9.64 1.82 14.85
C THR A 104 -10.56 2.98 14.49
N VAL A 105 -10.84 3.20 13.18
CA VAL A 105 -11.79 4.21 12.73
C VAL A 105 -13.19 3.93 13.26
N ALA A 106 -13.69 2.69 13.15
CA ALA A 106 -15.02 2.30 13.61
C ALA A 106 -15.19 2.52 15.13
N VAL A 107 -14.23 2.08 15.93
CA VAL A 107 -14.22 2.30 17.39
C VAL A 107 -14.23 3.79 17.73
N THR A 108 -13.42 4.59 17.01
CA THR A 108 -13.37 6.05 17.22
C THR A 108 -14.72 6.69 16.93
N ILE A 109 -15.43 6.26 15.87
CA ILE A 109 -16.75 6.77 15.51
C ILE A 109 -17.77 6.43 16.61
N VAL A 110 -17.78 5.20 17.14
CA VAL A 110 -18.68 4.79 18.22
C VAL A 110 -18.46 5.64 19.48
N ILE A 111 -17.19 5.79 19.89
CA ILE A 111 -16.86 6.58 21.09
C ILE A 111 -17.19 8.06 20.85
N SER A 112 -16.93 8.59 19.65
CA SER A 112 -17.29 9.96 19.27
C SER A 112 -18.79 10.21 19.39
N ALA A 113 -19.62 9.31 18.87
CA ALA A 113 -21.07 9.40 18.95
C ALA A 113 -21.55 9.43 20.40
N LEU A 114 -21.02 8.54 21.25
CA LEU A 114 -21.35 8.51 22.68
C LEU A 114 -21.00 9.83 23.39
N ILE A 115 -19.79 10.36 23.13
CA ILE A 115 -19.33 11.62 23.73
C ILE A 115 -20.14 12.81 23.17
N SER A 116 -20.43 12.83 21.88
CA SER A 116 -21.19 13.91 21.25
C SER A 116 -22.64 13.96 21.71
N LEU A 117 -23.25 12.81 22.03
CA LEU A 117 -24.62 12.73 22.53
C LEU A 117 -24.74 12.98 24.06
N THR A 118 -23.66 12.86 24.81
CA THR A 118 -23.68 13.00 26.28
C THR A 118 -22.93 14.22 26.76
N LEU A 119 -21.61 14.27 26.52
CA LEU A 119 -20.74 15.33 27.03
C LEU A 119 -21.01 16.67 26.34
N THR A 120 -21.22 16.69 25.03
CA THR A 120 -21.38 17.95 24.29
C THR A 120 -22.63 18.73 24.71
N PRO A 121 -23.85 18.13 24.81
CA PRO A 121 -25.02 18.82 25.34
C PRO A 121 -24.83 19.32 26.78
N MET A 122 -24.22 18.49 27.64
CA MET A 122 -23.94 18.87 29.01
C MET A 122 -23.01 20.09 29.10
N MET A 123 -21.95 20.11 28.30
CA MET A 123 -21.06 21.27 28.24
C MET A 123 -21.77 22.51 27.69
N CYS A 124 -22.59 22.37 26.64
CA CYS A 124 -23.35 23.49 26.07
C CYS A 124 -24.30 24.10 27.09
N SER A 125 -25.02 23.27 27.87
CA SER A 125 -25.96 23.75 28.90
C SER A 125 -25.30 24.56 30.01
N ARG A 126 -23.99 24.30 30.30
CA ARG A 126 -23.22 24.99 31.36
C ARG A 126 -22.34 26.13 30.85
N MET A 127 -21.82 26.06 29.64
CA MET A 127 -20.82 27.02 29.12
C MET A 127 -21.43 28.08 28.21
N LEU A 128 -22.52 27.78 27.49
CA LEU A 128 -23.17 28.72 26.63
C LEU A 128 -24.06 29.67 27.46
N LYS A 129 -23.99 30.95 27.18
CA LYS A 129 -24.81 31.97 27.82
C LYS A 129 -25.89 32.43 26.86
N ALA A 130 -27.09 32.70 27.36
CA ALA A 130 -28.13 33.37 26.60
C ALA A 130 -27.61 34.77 26.19
N ARG A 131 -27.27 34.92 24.94
CA ARG A 131 -26.82 36.20 24.38
C ARG A 131 -27.89 36.64 23.38
N GLN A 132 -28.58 37.72 23.67
CA GLN A 132 -29.41 38.35 22.66
C GLN A 132 -28.51 38.76 21.48
N ALA A 133 -28.77 38.19 20.32
CA ALA A 133 -27.99 38.41 19.11
C ALA A 133 -28.21 39.84 18.62
N GLU A 134 -27.27 40.75 18.89
CA GLU A 134 -27.08 41.88 17.97
C GLU A 134 -26.68 41.29 16.60
N ARG A 135 -27.60 41.36 15.63
CA ARG A 135 -27.36 40.99 14.22
C ARG A 135 -26.26 41.86 13.63
N ARG A 136 -25.01 41.48 13.86
CA ARG A 136 -23.91 41.93 13.00
C ARG A 136 -23.94 41.07 11.75
N VAL A 137 -24.04 41.68 10.57
CA VAL A 137 -23.90 41.01 9.27
C VAL A 137 -22.51 40.39 9.24
N ASP A 138 -22.43 39.10 9.49
CA ASP A 138 -21.19 38.36 9.59
C ASP A 138 -20.67 37.99 8.18
N PHE A 139 -19.38 37.69 8.06
CA PHE A 139 -18.76 37.19 6.83
C PHE A 139 -19.54 36.00 6.25
N PHE A 140 -20.00 35.10 7.11
CA PHE A 140 -20.82 33.94 6.72
C PHE A 140 -22.18 34.35 6.10
N ASP A 141 -22.81 35.41 6.53
CA ASP A 141 -24.08 35.87 5.94
C ASP A 141 -23.89 36.37 4.50
N ARG A 142 -22.72 36.92 4.18
CA ARG A 142 -22.35 37.29 2.82
C ARG A 142 -22.18 36.07 1.91
N ILE A 143 -21.44 35.04 2.39
CA ILE A 143 -21.25 33.80 1.65
C ILE A 143 -22.59 33.06 1.46
N ASN A 144 -23.40 32.98 2.51
CA ASN A 144 -24.72 32.34 2.45
C ASN A 144 -25.63 33.02 1.40
N ARG A 145 -25.66 34.35 1.34
CA ARG A 145 -26.43 35.07 0.30
C ARG A 145 -25.98 34.79 -1.11
N HIS A 146 -24.69 34.59 -1.36
CA HIS A 146 -24.18 34.18 -2.67
C HIS A 146 -24.55 32.73 -2.98
N TYR A 147 -24.47 31.84 -1.99
CA TYR A 147 -24.89 30.45 -2.11
C TYR A 147 -26.37 30.33 -2.46
N VAL A 148 -27.28 31.03 -1.73
CA VAL A 148 -28.73 30.99 -1.97
C VAL A 148 -29.06 31.48 -3.37
N ARG A 149 -28.42 32.54 -3.88
CA ARG A 149 -28.62 33.00 -5.28
C ARG A 149 -28.19 31.93 -6.29
N GLY A 150 -27.03 31.27 -6.05
CA GLY A 150 -26.56 30.18 -6.88
C GLY A 150 -27.52 28.98 -6.83
N LEU A 151 -28.03 28.64 -5.65
CA LEU A 151 -29.00 27.57 -5.45
C LEU A 151 -30.31 27.85 -6.21
N ASP A 152 -30.84 29.06 -6.11
CA ASP A 152 -32.07 29.46 -6.84
C ASP A 152 -31.86 29.35 -8.36
N TRP A 153 -30.67 29.73 -8.87
CA TRP A 153 -30.34 29.59 -10.29
C TRP A 153 -30.29 28.10 -10.72
N VAL A 154 -29.64 27.26 -9.90
CA VAL A 154 -29.51 25.82 -10.17
C VAL A 154 -30.87 25.10 -10.11
N LEU A 155 -31.73 25.47 -9.16
CA LEU A 155 -33.10 24.96 -9.05
C LEU A 155 -34.00 25.38 -10.21
N ALA A 156 -33.73 26.56 -10.83
CA ALA A 156 -34.39 26.99 -12.05
C ALA A 156 -33.90 26.21 -13.30
N HIS A 157 -32.61 25.81 -13.34
CA HIS A 157 -31.99 25.13 -14.48
C HIS A 157 -31.69 23.65 -14.20
N ARG A 158 -32.70 22.89 -13.75
CA ARG A 158 -32.55 21.48 -13.30
C ARG A 158 -31.92 20.55 -14.34
N THR A 159 -32.29 20.71 -15.62
CA THR A 159 -31.75 19.86 -16.71
C THR A 159 -30.25 20.07 -16.91
N LEU A 160 -29.77 21.30 -16.83
CA LEU A 160 -28.34 21.60 -16.93
C LEU A 160 -27.56 20.98 -15.77
N THR A 161 -28.12 21.06 -14.56
CA THR A 161 -27.48 20.46 -13.37
C THR A 161 -27.46 18.93 -13.43
N LEU A 162 -28.55 18.29 -13.90
CA LEU A 162 -28.55 16.84 -14.11
C LEU A 162 -27.54 16.41 -15.18
N LEU A 163 -27.41 17.20 -16.26
CA LEU A 163 -26.40 16.96 -17.29
C LEU A 163 -24.98 17.07 -16.70
N SER A 164 -24.72 18.04 -15.82
CA SER A 164 -23.43 18.17 -15.15
C SER A 164 -23.11 16.97 -14.24
N VAL A 165 -24.12 16.36 -13.59
CA VAL A 165 -23.94 15.13 -12.80
C VAL A 165 -23.58 13.95 -13.71
N VAL A 166 -24.24 13.80 -14.85
CA VAL A 166 -23.89 12.74 -15.84
C VAL A 166 -22.48 12.96 -16.39
N LEU A 167 -22.12 14.21 -16.68
CA LEU A 167 -20.76 14.55 -17.11
C LEU A 167 -19.72 14.23 -16.03
N THR A 168 -20.02 14.53 -14.77
CA THR A 168 -19.15 14.17 -13.63
C THR A 168 -18.95 12.66 -13.56
N ALA A 169 -20.01 11.87 -13.73
CA ALA A 169 -19.92 10.41 -13.76
C ALA A 169 -19.03 9.90 -14.92
N ALA A 170 -19.25 10.44 -16.12
CA ALA A 170 -18.44 10.10 -17.28
C ALA A 170 -16.96 10.46 -17.10
N LEU A 171 -16.66 11.64 -16.55
CA LEU A 171 -15.30 12.05 -16.24
C LEU A 171 -14.66 11.19 -15.14
N THR A 172 -15.42 10.76 -14.13
CA THR A 172 -14.93 9.84 -13.10
C THR A 172 -14.48 8.52 -13.69
N LEU A 173 -15.32 7.93 -14.56
CA LEU A 173 -14.99 6.69 -15.26
C LEU A 173 -13.78 6.85 -16.19
N LEU A 174 -13.72 7.94 -16.94
CA LEU A 174 -12.59 8.24 -17.81
C LEU A 174 -11.29 8.37 -17.02
N THR A 175 -11.32 9.14 -15.93
CA THR A 175 -10.14 9.34 -15.07
C THR A 175 -9.68 8.04 -14.44
N LEU A 176 -10.60 7.19 -13.99
CA LEU A 176 -10.29 5.88 -13.40
C LEU A 176 -9.60 4.94 -14.41
N VAL A 177 -9.98 5.02 -15.70
CA VAL A 177 -9.36 4.21 -16.77
C VAL A 177 -7.95 4.73 -17.11
N VAL A 178 -7.79 6.05 -17.21
CA VAL A 178 -6.52 6.69 -17.60
C VAL A 178 -5.49 6.71 -16.45
N MET A 179 -5.97 6.67 -15.20
CA MET A 179 -5.13 6.80 -14.01
C MET A 179 -4.07 5.69 -13.92
N PRO A 180 -2.78 6.05 -13.73
CA PRO A 180 -1.71 5.08 -13.49
C PRO A 180 -1.95 4.29 -12.19
N LYS A 181 -1.99 2.94 -12.29
CA LYS A 181 -2.28 2.07 -11.15
C LYS A 181 -1.00 1.57 -10.52
N GLY A 182 -0.76 1.92 -9.26
CA GLY A 182 0.33 1.45 -8.42
C GLY A 182 -0.12 0.45 -7.36
N PHE A 183 0.83 -0.06 -6.58
CA PHE A 183 0.54 -0.96 -5.45
C PHE A 183 0.67 -0.21 -4.12
N PHE A 184 1.90 -0.03 -3.64
CA PHE A 184 2.25 0.85 -2.52
C PHE A 184 3.24 1.90 -3.01
N PRO A 185 3.21 3.12 -2.47
CA PRO A 185 4.22 4.12 -2.78
C PRO A 185 5.58 3.71 -2.21
N GLU A 186 6.64 3.91 -2.97
CA GLU A 186 8.01 3.66 -2.50
C GLU A 186 8.35 4.64 -1.37
N GLN A 187 8.85 4.08 -0.26
CA GLN A 187 9.22 4.85 0.92
C GLN A 187 10.71 5.17 0.92
N ASP A 188 11.05 6.33 1.45
CA ASP A 188 12.41 6.71 1.78
C ASP A 188 12.68 6.48 3.28
N THR A 189 13.05 5.26 3.62
CA THR A 189 13.36 4.83 5.00
C THR A 189 14.77 5.19 5.46
N ALA A 190 15.54 5.90 4.63
CA ALA A 190 16.97 6.15 4.83
C ALA A 190 17.85 4.89 4.82
N LEU A 191 17.29 3.76 4.37
CA LEU A 191 18.00 2.49 4.21
C LEU A 191 17.94 2.05 2.76
N ILE A 192 19.10 1.71 2.19
CA ILE A 192 19.22 1.10 0.87
C ILE A 192 19.82 -0.29 1.05
N GLN A 193 19.16 -1.28 0.48
CA GLN A 193 19.72 -2.61 0.31
C GLN A 193 20.42 -2.68 -1.04
N GLY A 194 21.67 -3.14 -1.01
CA GLY A 194 22.46 -3.39 -2.18
C GLY A 194 22.79 -4.88 -2.29
N ILE A 195 22.65 -5.44 -3.48
CA ILE A 195 23.14 -6.78 -3.78
C ILE A 195 24.19 -6.64 -4.88
N SER A 196 25.40 -7.10 -4.58
CA SER A 196 26.47 -7.18 -5.56
C SER A 196 26.53 -8.58 -6.14
N GLN A 197 26.73 -8.69 -7.42
CA GLN A 197 26.76 -9.94 -8.13
C GLN A 197 27.93 -9.98 -9.13
N ALA A 198 28.77 -11.00 -8.99
CA ALA A 198 29.89 -11.26 -9.90
C ALA A 198 29.62 -12.52 -10.75
N ALA A 199 30.56 -12.86 -11.61
CA ALA A 199 30.47 -14.08 -12.41
C ALA A 199 30.40 -15.33 -11.50
N PRO A 200 29.61 -16.37 -11.84
CA PRO A 200 29.49 -17.57 -11.04
C PRO A 200 30.81 -18.34 -10.82
N THR A 201 31.80 -18.05 -11.65
CA THR A 201 33.14 -18.67 -11.60
C THR A 201 34.15 -17.87 -10.76
N ILE A 202 33.73 -16.75 -10.16
CA ILE A 202 34.63 -15.92 -9.35
C ILE A 202 35.06 -16.67 -8.08
N SER A 203 36.31 -16.50 -7.68
CA SER A 203 36.78 -17.01 -6.39
C SER A 203 36.34 -16.09 -5.25
N PHE A 204 36.21 -16.64 -4.03
CA PHE A 204 35.85 -15.86 -2.85
C PHE A 204 36.80 -14.67 -2.62
N SER A 205 38.13 -14.89 -2.76
CA SER A 205 39.13 -13.84 -2.61
C SER A 205 38.96 -12.70 -3.59
N GLN A 206 38.64 -13.01 -4.84
CA GLN A 206 38.34 -12.00 -5.86
C GLN A 206 37.02 -11.28 -5.60
N MET A 207 35.99 -12.01 -5.19
CA MET A 207 34.71 -11.41 -4.79
C MET A 207 34.89 -10.44 -3.63
N GLN A 208 35.70 -10.81 -2.63
CA GLN A 208 36.03 -9.96 -1.49
C GLN A 208 36.70 -8.64 -1.94
N VAL A 209 37.69 -8.72 -2.84
CA VAL A 209 38.39 -7.53 -3.38
C VAL A 209 37.42 -6.63 -4.13
N GLN A 210 36.55 -7.20 -4.98
CA GLN A 210 35.56 -6.42 -5.72
C GLN A 210 34.53 -5.77 -4.80
N GLN A 211 34.05 -6.52 -3.82
CA GLN A 211 33.10 -6.01 -2.84
C GLN A 211 33.71 -4.85 -2.02
N GLN A 212 34.95 -4.97 -1.61
CA GLN A 212 35.66 -3.87 -0.89
C GLN A 212 35.79 -2.62 -1.78
N ARG A 213 36.03 -2.78 -3.09
CA ARG A 213 36.09 -1.65 -4.03
C ARG A 213 34.75 -0.94 -4.14
N LEU A 214 33.65 -1.71 -4.26
CA LEU A 214 32.30 -1.14 -4.26
C LEU A 214 32.02 -0.40 -2.96
N ALA A 215 32.27 -1.04 -1.81
CA ALA A 215 32.06 -0.45 -0.50
C ALA A 215 32.84 0.86 -0.31
N ALA A 216 34.11 0.90 -0.74
CA ALA A 216 34.94 2.10 -0.66
C ALA A 216 34.43 3.25 -1.54
N ARG A 217 33.83 2.95 -2.70
CA ARG A 217 33.19 3.97 -3.56
C ARG A 217 31.89 4.47 -2.97
N ILE A 218 31.03 3.58 -2.48
CA ILE A 218 29.76 3.92 -1.84
C ILE A 218 29.97 4.84 -0.64
N LEU A 219 30.96 4.55 0.22
CA LEU A 219 31.28 5.37 1.39
C LEU A 219 31.79 6.80 1.06
N LYS A 220 32.18 7.07 -0.19
CA LYS A 220 32.56 8.42 -0.62
C LYS A 220 31.36 9.31 -0.93
N ASP A 221 30.16 8.74 -1.10
CA ASP A 221 28.96 9.53 -1.39
C ASP A 221 28.57 10.34 -0.14
N PRO A 222 28.33 11.66 -0.27
CA PRO A 222 28.03 12.54 0.86
C PRO A 222 26.71 12.21 1.56
N ALA A 223 25.79 11.49 0.90
CA ALA A 223 24.52 11.08 1.48
C ALA A 223 24.63 9.82 2.35
N VAL A 224 25.72 9.05 2.22
CA VAL A 224 25.93 7.81 2.98
C VAL A 224 26.46 8.14 4.37
N GLN A 225 25.86 7.55 5.39
CA GLN A 225 26.28 7.65 6.77
C GLN A 225 27.16 6.46 7.20
N SER A 226 26.72 5.25 6.87
CA SER A 226 27.44 4.01 7.19
C SER A 226 27.05 2.90 6.22
N LEU A 227 27.86 1.85 6.17
CA LEU A 227 27.69 0.71 5.30
C LEU A 227 28.07 -0.57 6.04
N SER A 228 27.18 -1.57 5.99
CA SER A 228 27.50 -2.96 6.34
C SER A 228 27.61 -3.78 5.06
N SER A 229 28.64 -4.63 4.96
CA SER A 229 28.93 -5.40 3.75
C SER A 229 29.27 -6.85 4.10
N PHE A 230 28.60 -7.79 3.47
CA PHE A 230 28.75 -9.23 3.65
C PHE A 230 29.03 -9.90 2.30
N VAL A 231 29.92 -10.87 2.29
CA VAL A 231 30.32 -11.62 1.09
C VAL A 231 30.32 -13.12 1.41
N GLY A 232 29.91 -13.94 0.46
CA GLY A 232 29.95 -15.40 0.58
C GLY A 232 28.64 -16.01 1.02
N ILE A 233 28.70 -17.29 1.39
CA ILE A 233 27.52 -18.05 1.83
C ILE A 233 27.19 -17.67 3.27
N ASP A 234 26.02 -17.07 3.44
CA ASP A 234 25.39 -16.77 4.72
C ASP A 234 23.87 -16.99 4.61
N GLN A 235 23.09 -16.55 5.58
CA GLN A 235 21.61 -16.67 5.52
C GLN A 235 20.96 -15.90 4.35
N THR A 236 21.66 -14.91 3.80
CA THR A 236 21.15 -14.01 2.76
C THR A 236 21.75 -14.33 1.40
N ASN A 237 23.03 -14.70 1.36
CA ASN A 237 23.77 -14.99 0.14
C ASN A 237 23.86 -16.50 -0.07
N PRO A 238 23.16 -17.08 -1.04
CA PRO A 238 23.20 -18.54 -1.28
C PRO A 238 24.47 -19.00 -1.99
N THR A 239 25.25 -18.08 -2.55
CA THR A 239 26.43 -18.38 -3.39
C THR A 239 27.60 -17.46 -3.08
N LEU A 240 28.83 -17.93 -3.42
CA LEU A 240 30.07 -17.17 -3.20
C LEU A 240 30.22 -15.94 -4.09
N ASN A 241 29.50 -15.87 -5.20
CA ASN A 241 29.56 -14.78 -6.16
C ASN A 241 28.58 -13.64 -5.87
N GLN A 242 27.90 -13.68 -4.72
CA GLN A 242 26.98 -12.65 -4.27
C GLN A 242 27.47 -12.00 -2.97
N GLY A 243 27.19 -10.71 -2.82
CA GLY A 243 27.38 -9.96 -1.60
C GLY A 243 26.16 -9.11 -1.28
N ASN A 244 25.94 -8.89 0.00
CA ASN A 244 24.86 -8.05 0.52
C ASN A 244 25.45 -6.80 1.14
N LEU A 245 24.84 -5.65 0.85
CA LEU A 245 25.22 -4.34 1.35
C LEU A 245 23.99 -3.70 2.01
N LEU A 246 24.13 -3.26 3.24
CA LEU A 246 23.13 -2.42 3.89
C LEU A 246 23.70 -1.03 4.07
N ILE A 247 23.14 -0.06 3.36
CA ILE A 247 23.62 1.32 3.27
C ILE A 247 22.69 2.20 4.08
N ASN A 248 23.20 2.77 5.16
CA ASN A 248 22.47 3.76 5.94
C ASN A 248 22.74 5.15 5.36
N LEU A 249 21.68 5.88 5.07
CA LEU A 249 21.73 7.25 4.59
C LEU A 249 21.60 8.25 5.74
N LYS A 250 22.12 9.44 5.53
CA LYS A 250 21.90 10.58 6.43
C LYS A 250 20.41 10.94 6.51
N PRO A 251 19.98 11.67 7.55
CA PRO A 251 18.60 12.15 7.66
C PRO A 251 18.14 12.91 6.43
N ARG A 252 16.85 12.80 6.05
CA ARG A 252 16.27 13.35 4.82
C ARG A 252 16.52 14.84 4.58
N GLY A 253 16.64 15.66 5.64
CA GLY A 253 16.96 17.09 5.50
C GLY A 253 18.41 17.41 5.10
N GLN A 254 19.31 16.42 5.05
CA GLN A 254 20.73 16.56 4.77
C GLN A 254 21.15 15.90 3.44
N ARG A 255 20.22 15.34 2.68
CA ARG A 255 20.48 14.61 1.45
C ARG A 255 19.31 14.65 0.47
N ASP A 256 19.58 14.27 -0.75
CA ASP A 256 18.55 14.00 -1.77
C ASP A 256 17.68 12.78 -1.39
N SER A 257 16.56 12.57 -2.11
CA SER A 257 15.72 11.39 -1.93
C SER A 257 16.49 10.09 -2.19
N SER A 258 16.09 8.99 -1.55
CA SER A 258 16.73 7.68 -1.73
C SER A 258 16.79 7.25 -3.19
N SER A 259 15.76 7.55 -4.00
CA SER A 259 15.72 7.23 -5.42
C SER A 259 16.79 7.99 -6.25
N VAL A 260 17.09 9.24 -5.89
CA VAL A 260 18.18 10.02 -6.51
C VAL A 260 19.54 9.49 -6.08
N VAL A 261 19.69 9.16 -4.80
CA VAL A 261 20.94 8.58 -4.24
C VAL A 261 21.21 7.21 -4.87
N ILE A 262 20.20 6.34 -4.99
CA ILE A 262 20.31 5.03 -5.64
C ILE A 262 20.85 5.18 -7.07
N ARG A 263 20.27 6.08 -7.85
CA ARG A 263 20.70 6.32 -9.23
C ARG A 263 22.15 6.80 -9.29
N ARG A 264 22.52 7.78 -8.46
CA ARG A 264 23.88 8.30 -8.37
C ARG A 264 24.90 7.23 -7.97
N LEU A 265 24.55 6.37 -6.99
CA LEU A 265 25.39 5.25 -6.57
C LEU A 265 25.50 4.18 -7.66
N ALA A 266 24.42 3.87 -8.37
CA ALA A 266 24.42 2.93 -9.48
C ALA A 266 25.34 3.43 -10.61
N ASP A 267 25.19 4.70 -11.02
CA ASP A 267 26.01 5.33 -12.08
C ASP A 267 27.49 5.39 -11.68
N ALA A 268 27.80 5.76 -10.43
CA ALA A 268 29.16 5.84 -9.92
C ALA A 268 29.88 4.49 -9.81
N ASN A 269 29.12 3.38 -9.83
CA ASN A 269 29.69 2.03 -9.74
C ASN A 269 29.51 1.20 -11.03
N ALA A 270 28.90 1.75 -12.06
CA ALA A 270 28.63 1.06 -13.33
C ALA A 270 29.91 0.61 -14.07
N ASP A 271 31.03 1.32 -13.86
CA ASP A 271 32.34 1.05 -14.47
C ASP A 271 33.19 0.02 -13.72
N VAL A 272 32.73 -0.52 -12.58
CA VAL A 272 33.49 -1.53 -11.82
C VAL A 272 33.41 -2.86 -12.57
N ALA A 273 34.52 -3.22 -13.22
CA ALA A 273 34.57 -4.44 -14.00
C ALA A 273 34.45 -5.70 -13.13
N GLY A 274 33.69 -6.67 -13.62
CA GLY A 274 33.58 -8.01 -13.03
C GLY A 274 32.56 -8.16 -11.90
N ILE A 275 31.89 -7.07 -11.49
CA ILE A 275 30.82 -7.08 -10.50
C ILE A 275 29.70 -6.09 -10.87
N ARG A 276 28.46 -6.45 -10.62
CA ARG A 276 27.30 -5.57 -10.78
C ARG A 276 26.70 -5.27 -9.43
N LEU A 277 26.19 -4.07 -9.27
CA LEU A 277 25.54 -3.59 -8.05
C LEU A 277 24.07 -3.29 -8.35
N TYR A 278 23.17 -3.92 -7.60
CA TYR A 278 21.74 -3.70 -7.63
C TYR A 278 21.32 -3.01 -6.33
N LEU A 279 20.58 -1.92 -6.43
CA LEU A 279 20.19 -1.10 -5.29
C LEU A 279 18.69 -0.89 -5.25
N HIS A 280 18.09 -1.03 -4.08
CA HIS A 280 16.69 -0.66 -3.84
C HIS A 280 16.50 -0.11 -2.43
N SER A 281 15.50 0.76 -2.27
CA SER A 281 15.10 1.25 -0.93
C SER A 281 14.46 0.13 -0.12
N VAL A 282 14.90 -0.03 1.13
CA VAL A 282 14.24 -0.91 2.09
C VAL A 282 12.86 -0.33 2.41
N GLN A 283 11.82 -1.14 2.31
CA GLN A 283 10.45 -0.75 2.61
C GLN A 283 10.06 -1.23 4.01
N ASP A 284 9.27 -0.43 4.76
CA ASP A 284 8.72 -0.86 6.07
C ASP A 284 7.78 -2.05 5.92
N LEU A 285 7.11 -2.13 4.78
CA LEU A 285 6.21 -3.21 4.42
C LEU A 285 6.86 -4.10 3.37
N THR A 286 7.40 -5.23 3.79
CA THR A 286 7.94 -6.26 2.90
C THR A 286 6.91 -7.35 2.68
N LEU A 287 6.54 -7.57 1.42
CA LEU A 287 5.59 -8.59 1.01
C LEU A 287 6.28 -9.84 0.48
N ASP A 288 7.58 -9.76 0.24
CA ASP A 288 8.40 -10.86 -0.21
C ASP A 288 9.06 -11.58 0.97
N ALA A 289 8.97 -12.91 0.96
CA ALA A 289 9.64 -13.76 1.94
C ALA A 289 11.14 -13.97 1.63
N THR A 290 11.57 -13.65 0.40
CA THR A 290 12.94 -13.88 -0.06
C THR A 290 13.62 -12.57 -0.45
N VAL A 291 14.90 -12.45 -0.10
CA VAL A 291 15.73 -11.32 -0.54
C VAL A 291 15.97 -11.45 -2.04
N SER A 292 15.52 -10.47 -2.80
CA SER A 292 15.69 -10.40 -4.26
C SER A 292 16.61 -9.25 -4.63
N THR A 293 17.31 -9.41 -5.75
CA THR A 293 18.14 -8.35 -6.35
C THR A 293 17.32 -7.17 -6.88
N THR A 294 16.03 -7.37 -7.14
CA THR A 294 15.11 -6.38 -7.71
C THR A 294 13.75 -6.46 -7.03
N SER A 295 12.93 -5.43 -7.25
CA SER A 295 11.65 -5.25 -6.54
C SER A 295 10.54 -6.21 -6.98
N TYR A 296 10.60 -6.75 -8.20
CA TYR A 296 9.51 -7.57 -8.77
C TYR A 296 10.04 -8.84 -9.38
N ARG A 297 9.22 -9.91 -9.36
CA ARG A 297 9.58 -11.22 -9.88
C ARG A 297 8.45 -11.87 -10.66
N LEU A 298 8.82 -12.54 -11.76
CA LEU A 298 8.00 -13.48 -12.52
C LEU A 298 8.57 -14.87 -12.30
N GLY A 299 7.83 -15.73 -11.64
CA GLY A 299 8.18 -17.14 -11.42
C GLY A 299 7.75 -18.00 -12.60
N LEU A 300 8.59 -18.94 -12.97
CA LEU A 300 8.33 -19.95 -14.00
C LEU A 300 8.50 -21.34 -13.39
N GLN A 301 7.56 -22.23 -13.63
CA GLN A 301 7.58 -23.62 -13.19
C GLN A 301 7.37 -24.55 -14.38
N ALA A 302 8.13 -25.64 -14.41
CA ALA A 302 7.92 -26.71 -15.37
C ALA A 302 8.30 -28.07 -14.76
N THR A 303 7.81 -29.16 -15.33
CA THR A 303 8.20 -30.51 -14.92
C THR A 303 9.58 -30.89 -15.44
N ASP A 304 9.94 -30.43 -16.64
CA ASP A 304 11.22 -30.62 -17.26
C ASP A 304 12.17 -29.44 -17.03
N PRO A 305 13.34 -29.64 -16.38
CA PRO A 305 14.31 -28.56 -16.18
C PRO A 305 14.88 -28.00 -17.50
N GLN A 306 14.98 -28.77 -18.57
CA GLN A 306 15.50 -28.29 -19.84
C GLN A 306 14.50 -27.36 -20.54
N GLU A 307 13.22 -27.73 -20.49
CA GLU A 307 12.14 -26.88 -20.99
C GLU A 307 12.05 -25.58 -20.19
N LEU A 308 12.20 -25.64 -18.86
CA LEU A 308 12.24 -24.48 -17.98
C LEU A 308 13.39 -23.55 -18.35
N GLU A 309 14.61 -24.06 -18.56
CA GLU A 309 15.78 -23.28 -18.96
C GLU A 309 15.56 -22.58 -20.30
N LEU A 310 15.04 -23.31 -21.31
CA LEU A 310 14.77 -22.77 -22.64
C LEU A 310 13.78 -21.58 -22.58
N TRP A 311 12.66 -21.77 -21.88
CA TRP A 311 11.63 -20.74 -21.82
C TRP A 311 12.01 -19.55 -20.92
N THR A 312 12.72 -19.82 -19.82
CA THR A 312 13.31 -18.75 -19.01
C THR A 312 14.25 -17.88 -19.85
N GLY A 313 15.11 -18.49 -20.67
CA GLY A 313 16.00 -17.76 -21.56
C GLY A 313 15.29 -16.92 -22.62
N LYS A 314 14.23 -17.45 -23.24
CA LYS A 314 13.41 -16.75 -24.22
C LYS A 314 12.68 -15.54 -23.60
N LEU A 315 12.00 -15.74 -22.47
CA LEU A 315 11.28 -14.68 -21.78
C LEU A 315 12.23 -13.63 -21.23
N LEU A 316 13.36 -14.03 -20.65
CA LEU A 316 14.40 -13.13 -20.18
C LEU A 316 14.91 -12.19 -21.31
N ALA A 317 15.15 -12.75 -22.51
CA ALA A 317 15.56 -11.98 -23.66
C ALA A 317 14.48 -11.01 -24.14
N ALA A 318 13.21 -11.43 -24.16
CA ALA A 318 12.09 -10.60 -24.57
C ALA A 318 11.86 -9.45 -23.58
N ILE A 319 11.87 -9.73 -22.27
CA ILE A 319 11.66 -8.72 -21.23
C ILE A 319 12.81 -7.69 -21.23
N ARG A 320 14.06 -8.11 -21.48
CA ARG A 320 15.21 -7.19 -21.58
C ARG A 320 15.14 -6.20 -22.74
N GLN A 321 14.38 -6.51 -23.79
CA GLN A 321 14.18 -5.61 -24.93
C GLN A 321 13.17 -4.49 -24.66
N GLU A 322 12.38 -4.63 -23.59
CA GLU A 322 11.35 -3.66 -23.24
C GLU A 322 11.91 -2.55 -22.35
N PRO A 323 11.85 -1.29 -22.78
CA PRO A 323 12.47 -0.18 -22.06
C PRO A 323 11.81 0.14 -20.71
N MET A 324 10.64 -0.42 -20.44
CA MET A 324 9.96 -0.25 -19.15
C MET A 324 10.55 -1.09 -18.03
N PHE A 325 11.31 -2.16 -18.35
CA PHE A 325 11.96 -3.02 -17.37
C PHE A 325 13.46 -2.71 -17.29
N THR A 326 13.96 -2.58 -16.08
CA THR A 326 15.38 -2.39 -15.78
C THR A 326 15.90 -3.51 -14.90
N ASP A 327 17.21 -3.73 -14.86
CA ASP A 327 17.88 -4.74 -14.03
C ASP A 327 17.34 -6.17 -14.22
N VAL A 328 16.92 -6.49 -15.45
CA VAL A 328 16.28 -7.78 -15.76
C VAL A 328 17.29 -8.92 -15.70
N GLN A 329 17.07 -9.89 -14.82
CA GLN A 329 17.95 -11.03 -14.60
C GLN A 329 17.21 -12.28 -14.15
N SER A 330 17.89 -13.43 -14.18
CA SER A 330 17.42 -14.69 -13.61
C SER A 330 18.57 -15.37 -12.89
N GLN A 331 18.33 -15.83 -11.66
CA GLN A 331 19.31 -16.62 -10.90
C GLN A 331 19.45 -18.05 -11.44
N ALA A 332 18.37 -18.60 -11.98
CA ALA A 332 18.36 -19.95 -12.55
C ALA A 332 19.27 -20.10 -13.80
N MET A 333 19.62 -18.98 -14.44
CA MET A 333 20.51 -18.96 -15.61
C MET A 333 21.98 -18.78 -15.23
N GLN A 334 22.34 -18.93 -13.97
CA GLN A 334 23.72 -18.84 -13.50
C GLN A 334 24.35 -20.24 -13.50
N PHE A 335 25.31 -20.42 -14.40
CA PHE A 335 26.05 -21.66 -14.49
C PHE A 335 27.49 -21.45 -14.03
N GLY A 336 27.93 -22.29 -13.13
CA GLY A 336 29.31 -22.38 -12.66
C GLY A 336 30.06 -23.56 -13.25
N ASN A 337 31.36 -23.61 -13.00
CA ASN A 337 32.19 -24.76 -13.32
C ASN A 337 32.20 -25.72 -12.13
N GLN A 338 31.87 -26.97 -12.37
CA GLN A 338 32.00 -28.06 -11.43
C GLN A 338 33.13 -28.98 -11.87
N ILE A 339 33.99 -29.33 -10.96
CA ILE A 339 35.02 -30.32 -11.20
C ILE A 339 34.44 -31.68 -10.79
N GLN A 340 34.25 -32.56 -11.76
CA GLN A 340 33.87 -33.93 -11.49
C GLN A 340 35.14 -34.82 -11.48
N LEU A 341 35.36 -35.46 -10.34
CA LEU A 341 36.44 -36.42 -10.18
C LEU A 341 35.86 -37.84 -10.39
N THR A 342 36.44 -38.59 -11.33
CA THR A 342 36.10 -39.97 -11.58
C THR A 342 37.33 -40.82 -11.27
N PHE A 343 37.23 -41.74 -10.34
CA PHE A 343 38.34 -42.61 -10.00
C PHE A 343 38.17 -44.04 -10.56
N ASP A 344 39.29 -44.63 -11.00
CA ASP A 344 39.34 -45.99 -11.44
C ASP A 344 39.33 -46.96 -10.24
N ARG A 345 38.17 -47.55 -10.02
CA ARG A 345 37.96 -48.49 -8.91
C ARG A 345 38.84 -49.71 -9.00
N SER A 346 39.21 -50.15 -10.21
CA SER A 346 40.07 -51.30 -10.40
C SER A 346 41.50 -51.05 -9.97
N THR A 347 42.02 -49.88 -10.30
CA THR A 347 43.36 -49.44 -9.88
C THR A 347 43.41 -49.14 -8.39
N ALA A 348 42.39 -48.47 -7.83
CA ALA A 348 42.30 -48.23 -6.39
C ALA A 348 42.23 -49.55 -5.58
N SER A 349 41.43 -50.52 -6.05
CA SER A 349 41.32 -51.83 -5.39
C SER A 349 42.62 -52.63 -5.42
N ARG A 350 43.39 -52.59 -6.52
CA ARG A 350 44.71 -53.23 -6.59
C ARG A 350 45.72 -52.67 -5.59
N LEU A 351 45.59 -51.38 -5.27
CA LEU A 351 46.40 -50.72 -4.26
C LEU A 351 45.81 -50.82 -2.85
N GLY A 352 44.67 -51.49 -2.69
CA GLY A 352 43.97 -51.61 -1.41
C GLY A 352 43.37 -50.30 -0.92
N ILE A 353 43.22 -49.30 -1.79
CA ILE A 353 42.68 -47.98 -1.46
C ILE A 353 41.17 -48.03 -1.57
N THR A 354 40.48 -47.65 -0.50
CA THR A 354 39.02 -47.57 -0.46
C THR A 354 38.53 -46.21 -0.99
N PRO A 355 37.31 -46.15 -1.53
CA PRO A 355 36.69 -44.84 -1.88
C PRO A 355 36.70 -43.85 -0.70
N GLN A 356 36.44 -44.34 0.51
CA GLN A 356 36.46 -43.51 1.71
C GLN A 356 37.83 -42.83 1.94
N ALA A 357 38.94 -43.52 1.68
CA ALA A 357 40.27 -42.94 1.84
C ALA A 357 40.53 -41.81 0.83
N ILE A 358 39.96 -41.90 -0.38
CA ILE A 358 40.04 -40.84 -1.38
C ILE A 358 39.16 -39.66 -0.93
N ASP A 359 37.94 -39.92 -0.49
CA ASP A 359 37.01 -38.89 -0.01
C ASP A 359 37.58 -38.16 1.21
N ASP A 360 38.21 -38.85 2.15
CA ASP A 360 38.86 -38.25 3.32
C ASP A 360 39.99 -37.29 2.93
N VAL A 361 40.84 -37.63 1.98
CA VAL A 361 41.93 -36.79 1.50
C VAL A 361 41.39 -35.53 0.79
N LEU A 362 40.34 -35.70 -0.02
CA LEU A 362 39.68 -34.55 -0.69
C LEU A 362 38.98 -33.64 0.30
N TYR A 363 38.32 -34.23 1.31
CA TYR A 363 37.66 -33.45 2.36
C TYR A 363 38.67 -32.67 3.22
N ASP A 364 39.81 -33.32 3.57
CA ASP A 364 40.89 -32.67 4.31
C ASP A 364 41.50 -31.48 3.53
N ALA A 365 41.65 -31.63 2.21
CA ALA A 365 42.27 -30.62 1.37
C ALA A 365 41.33 -29.47 1.01
N PHE A 366 40.07 -29.77 0.65
CA PHE A 366 39.16 -28.80 0.03
C PHE A 366 37.83 -28.63 0.76
N GLY A 367 37.43 -29.58 1.63
CA GLY A 367 36.13 -29.59 2.27
C GLY A 367 36.04 -28.77 3.56
N GLN A 368 37.08 -28.01 3.92
CA GLN A 368 37.13 -27.24 5.16
C GLN A 368 36.80 -28.10 6.40
N ARG A 369 37.49 -29.24 6.51
CA ARG A 369 37.25 -30.19 7.59
C ARG A 369 37.47 -29.56 8.94
N GLN A 370 36.43 -29.53 9.78
CA GLN A 370 36.54 -29.10 11.17
C GLN A 370 37.24 -30.21 11.97
N VAL A 371 38.48 -29.96 12.35
CA VAL A 371 39.31 -30.95 13.08
C VAL A 371 39.20 -30.81 14.60
N SER A 372 38.83 -29.62 15.10
CA SER A 372 38.68 -29.35 16.52
C SER A 372 37.80 -28.15 16.79
N THR A 373 37.32 -28.00 18.02
CA THR A 373 36.64 -26.80 18.51
C THR A 373 37.30 -26.36 19.80
N ILE A 374 37.68 -25.10 19.85
CA ILE A 374 38.24 -24.45 21.04
C ILE A 374 37.09 -23.75 21.75
N TYR A 375 36.82 -24.17 22.98
CA TYR A 375 35.81 -23.57 23.85
C TYR A 375 36.43 -22.51 24.75
N THR A 376 35.84 -21.33 24.78
CA THR A 376 36.17 -20.26 25.70
C THR A 376 34.93 -19.91 26.54
N GLN A 377 35.10 -19.06 27.58
CA GLN A 377 33.97 -18.66 28.42
C GLN A 377 32.87 -17.86 27.65
N LEU A 378 33.25 -17.17 26.57
CA LEU A 378 32.37 -16.28 25.82
C LEU A 378 31.99 -16.79 24.45
N ASN A 379 32.80 -17.70 23.87
CA ASN A 379 32.59 -18.14 22.48
C ASN A 379 33.26 -19.50 22.23
N GLN A 380 32.94 -20.10 21.09
CA GLN A 380 33.61 -21.29 20.57
C GLN A 380 34.23 -20.99 19.19
N TYR A 381 35.43 -21.52 18.97
CA TYR A 381 36.17 -21.32 17.72
C TYR A 381 36.44 -22.67 17.06
N HIS A 382 36.04 -22.79 15.80
CA HIS A 382 36.33 -23.99 15.01
C HIS A 382 37.75 -23.93 14.44
N VAL A 383 38.48 -25.02 14.56
CA VAL A 383 39.74 -25.22 13.87
C VAL A 383 39.45 -25.97 12.57
N VAL A 384 39.73 -25.32 11.47
CA VAL A 384 39.41 -25.86 10.11
C VAL A 384 40.73 -26.16 9.42
N MET A 385 40.82 -27.39 8.86
CA MET A 385 41.94 -27.82 8.03
C MET A 385 41.63 -27.52 6.55
N ALA A 386 42.63 -26.96 5.86
CA ALA A 386 42.57 -26.69 4.44
C ALA A 386 43.96 -26.63 3.84
N THR A 387 44.07 -26.79 2.52
CA THR A 387 45.37 -26.62 1.85
C THR A 387 45.80 -25.17 1.83
N ASP A 388 47.08 -24.88 2.08
CA ASP A 388 47.67 -23.55 2.06
C ASP A 388 47.92 -23.04 0.63
N ARG A 389 47.94 -23.92 -0.34
CA ARG A 389 48.19 -23.64 -1.76
C ARG A 389 46.98 -24.02 -2.60
N PRO A 390 46.05 -23.10 -2.88
CA PRO A 390 44.98 -23.39 -3.80
C PRO A 390 45.55 -23.72 -5.19
N PRO A 391 45.05 -24.79 -5.87
CA PRO A 391 45.55 -25.17 -7.19
C PRO A 391 45.35 -24.05 -8.21
N HIS A 392 46.41 -23.76 -8.98
CA HIS A 392 46.36 -22.73 -10.03
C HIS A 392 45.68 -23.23 -11.31
N ASN A 393 45.69 -24.56 -11.51
CA ASN A 393 45.05 -25.21 -12.65
C ASN A 393 44.51 -26.61 -12.27
N LEU A 394 43.73 -27.19 -13.16
CA LEU A 394 43.08 -28.49 -12.94
C LEU A 394 44.09 -29.64 -12.73
N ALA A 395 45.22 -29.57 -13.41
CA ALA A 395 46.26 -30.60 -13.29
C ALA A 395 46.92 -30.62 -11.91
N ASP A 396 47.17 -29.40 -11.33
CA ASP A 396 47.79 -29.25 -10.02
C ASP A 396 46.93 -29.87 -8.91
N LEU A 397 45.62 -29.94 -9.11
CA LEU A 397 44.68 -30.47 -8.15
C LEU A 397 44.92 -31.94 -7.86
N LEU A 398 45.33 -32.73 -8.85
CA LEU A 398 45.61 -34.18 -8.71
C LEU A 398 47.07 -34.48 -8.35
N THR A 399 48.00 -33.65 -8.81
CA THR A 399 49.44 -33.93 -8.66
C THR A 399 49.95 -33.70 -7.25
N GLY A 400 49.29 -32.80 -6.48
CA GLY A 400 49.65 -32.46 -5.12
C GLY A 400 49.03 -33.36 -4.02
N LEU A 401 48.09 -34.25 -4.39
CA LEU A 401 47.37 -35.07 -3.41
C LEU A 401 47.85 -36.54 -3.47
N TYR A 402 48.09 -37.09 -2.28
CA TYR A 402 48.52 -38.48 -2.11
C TYR A 402 47.57 -39.22 -1.16
N VAL A 403 47.26 -40.45 -1.51
CA VAL A 403 46.43 -41.35 -0.70
C VAL A 403 47.30 -42.42 -0.09
N ASN A 404 47.13 -42.69 1.19
CA ASN A 404 47.87 -43.76 1.88
C ASN A 404 47.47 -45.15 1.40
N ILE A 405 48.46 -45.99 1.12
CA ILE A 405 48.25 -47.40 0.75
C ILE A 405 48.27 -48.24 2.03
N PRO A 406 47.26 -49.09 2.32
CA PRO A 406 47.22 -49.95 3.53
C PRO A 406 48.35 -50.92 3.64
N GLY A 407 49.25 -51.09 2.88
CA GLY A 407 50.45 -51.91 2.99
C GLY A 407 51.75 -51.15 3.18
N GLY A 408 51.67 -49.82 3.30
CA GLY A 408 52.77 -48.86 3.35
C GLY A 408 53.05 -48.17 2.03
N GLY A 409 53.45 -46.93 2.11
CA GLY A 409 53.66 -46.03 1.00
C GLY A 409 52.43 -45.14 0.67
N VAL A 410 52.59 -44.30 -0.33
CA VAL A 410 51.56 -43.34 -0.81
C VAL A 410 51.42 -43.45 -2.32
N ALA A 411 50.22 -43.28 -2.82
CA ALA A 411 49.93 -43.19 -4.24
C ALA A 411 49.43 -41.80 -4.61
N PRO A 412 49.92 -41.15 -5.66
CA PRO A 412 49.37 -39.88 -6.12
C PRO A 412 47.95 -40.10 -6.66
N LEU A 413 47.04 -39.21 -6.31
CA LEU A 413 45.64 -39.31 -6.74
C LEU A 413 45.52 -39.29 -8.28
N SER A 414 46.44 -38.62 -8.97
CA SER A 414 46.55 -38.60 -10.43
C SER A 414 46.73 -39.98 -11.11
N SER A 415 47.23 -40.98 -10.36
CA SER A 415 47.41 -42.35 -10.90
C SER A 415 46.09 -43.15 -11.01
N MET A 416 45.05 -42.72 -10.29
CA MET A 416 43.80 -43.45 -10.18
C MET A 416 42.56 -42.58 -10.43
N ALA A 417 42.72 -41.27 -10.67
CA ALA A 417 41.60 -40.34 -10.87
C ALA A 417 41.78 -39.49 -12.12
N THR A 418 40.65 -39.19 -12.77
CA THR A 418 40.57 -38.25 -13.89
C THR A 418 39.62 -37.11 -13.51
N LEU A 419 39.91 -35.91 -14.02
CA LEU A 419 39.12 -34.72 -13.78
C LEU A 419 38.42 -34.27 -15.06
N GLN A 420 37.14 -33.87 -14.92
CA GLN A 420 36.37 -33.26 -15.98
C GLN A 420 35.73 -31.97 -15.44
N VAL A 421 35.74 -30.92 -16.26
CA VAL A 421 35.02 -29.69 -15.96
C VAL A 421 33.65 -29.77 -16.60
N LEU A 422 32.62 -29.75 -15.76
CA LEU A 422 31.23 -29.70 -16.19
C LEU A 422 30.66 -28.32 -15.93
N ARG A 423 29.79 -27.88 -16.82
CA ARG A 423 28.98 -26.69 -16.62
C ARG A 423 27.69 -27.13 -15.91
N THR A 424 27.45 -26.59 -14.71
CA THR A 424 26.28 -26.95 -13.91
C THR A 424 25.64 -25.71 -13.31
N PRO A 425 24.31 -25.69 -13.06
CA PRO A 425 23.68 -24.59 -12.34
C PRO A 425 24.30 -24.41 -10.95
N VAL A 426 24.53 -23.15 -10.55
CA VAL A 426 25.09 -22.83 -9.22
C VAL A 426 24.05 -23.13 -8.12
N THR A 427 22.77 -22.91 -8.41
CA THR A 427 21.65 -23.22 -7.51
C THR A 427 20.56 -23.95 -8.27
N ILE A 428 19.87 -24.87 -7.61
CA ILE A 428 18.67 -25.54 -8.11
C ILE A 428 17.51 -25.12 -7.24
N ASN A 429 16.63 -24.30 -7.82
CA ASN A 429 15.45 -23.79 -7.14
C ASN A 429 14.24 -24.69 -7.43
N ARG A 430 13.38 -24.87 -6.42
CA ARG A 430 12.10 -25.57 -6.55
C ARG A 430 11.02 -24.79 -5.82
N LEU A 431 9.83 -24.77 -6.42
CA LEU A 431 8.62 -24.26 -5.78
C LEU A 431 7.63 -25.42 -5.67
N GLY A 432 7.27 -25.81 -4.45
CA GLY A 432 6.64 -27.09 -4.22
C GLY A 432 7.59 -28.23 -4.59
N GLN A 433 7.18 -29.10 -5.50
CA GLN A 433 7.99 -30.23 -5.99
C GLN A 433 8.56 -30.01 -7.40
N PHE A 434 8.22 -28.88 -8.03
CA PHE A 434 8.60 -28.61 -9.42
C PHE A 434 9.87 -27.75 -9.51
N PRO A 435 10.71 -28.00 -10.54
CA PRO A 435 11.77 -27.07 -10.90
C PRO A 435 11.22 -25.66 -11.11
N TYR A 436 11.95 -24.67 -10.60
CA TYR A 436 11.53 -23.29 -10.57
C TYR A 436 12.65 -22.37 -11.05
N ALA A 437 12.28 -21.37 -11.82
CA ALA A 437 13.15 -20.28 -12.25
C ALA A 437 12.43 -18.94 -12.05
N ASP A 438 13.14 -17.94 -11.60
CA ASP A 438 12.62 -16.57 -11.51
C ASP A 438 13.26 -15.65 -12.56
N ILE A 439 12.47 -14.72 -13.07
CA ILE A 439 12.95 -13.54 -13.79
C ILE A 439 12.62 -12.33 -12.92
N SER A 440 13.65 -11.72 -12.40
CA SER A 440 13.52 -10.56 -11.53
C SER A 440 13.84 -9.27 -12.29
N PHE A 441 13.15 -8.17 -11.94
CA PHE A 441 13.25 -6.90 -12.64
C PHE A 441 12.84 -5.72 -11.75
N ASN A 442 13.31 -4.53 -12.13
CA ASN A 442 12.83 -3.24 -11.64
C ASN A 442 12.03 -2.54 -12.74
N LEU A 443 11.29 -1.50 -12.37
CA LEU A 443 10.58 -0.64 -13.32
C LEU A 443 11.38 0.63 -13.62
N ALA A 444 11.37 1.06 -14.87
CA ALA A 444 11.95 2.34 -15.25
C ALA A 444 11.19 3.50 -14.57
N PRO A 445 11.84 4.63 -14.28
CA PRO A 445 11.21 5.79 -13.67
C PRO A 445 9.93 6.21 -14.40
N GLY A 446 8.86 6.44 -13.64
CA GLY A 446 7.55 6.82 -14.18
C GLY A 446 6.69 5.67 -14.69
N GLN A 447 7.19 4.44 -14.72
CA GLN A 447 6.39 3.26 -15.05
C GLN A 447 5.62 2.76 -13.83
N THR A 448 4.48 2.10 -14.08
CA THR A 448 3.62 1.56 -13.01
C THR A 448 3.55 0.04 -13.07
N LEU A 449 3.35 -0.57 -11.91
CA LEU A 449 3.23 -2.02 -11.82
C LEU A 449 2.04 -2.56 -12.63
N GLY A 450 0.93 -1.82 -12.71
CA GLY A 450 -0.22 -2.21 -13.52
C GLY A 450 0.08 -2.26 -15.02
N ALA A 451 0.83 -1.28 -15.55
CA ALA A 451 1.28 -1.30 -16.93
C ALA A 451 2.27 -2.44 -17.18
N ALA A 452 3.19 -2.68 -16.24
CA ALA A 452 4.17 -3.76 -16.30
C ALA A 452 3.52 -5.15 -16.35
N VAL A 453 2.55 -5.41 -15.48
CA VAL A 453 1.78 -6.68 -15.46
C VAL A 453 1.05 -6.91 -16.79
N THR A 454 0.42 -5.86 -17.32
CA THR A 454 -0.26 -5.94 -18.62
C THR A 454 0.73 -6.27 -19.75
N ARG A 455 1.92 -5.63 -19.72
CA ARG A 455 2.94 -5.87 -20.75
C ARG A 455 3.58 -7.25 -20.63
N LEU A 456 3.83 -7.74 -19.40
CA LEU A 456 4.33 -9.11 -19.16
C LEU A 456 3.39 -10.16 -19.74
N LYS A 457 2.09 -10.05 -19.47
CA LYS A 457 1.08 -10.96 -20.06
C LYS A 457 1.06 -10.93 -21.59
N ALA A 458 1.25 -9.76 -22.17
CA ALA A 458 1.38 -9.63 -23.62
C ALA A 458 2.66 -10.30 -24.15
N ILE A 459 3.78 -10.19 -23.44
CA ILE A 459 5.06 -10.86 -23.80
C ILE A 459 4.89 -12.38 -23.70
N GLU A 460 4.29 -12.90 -22.63
CA GLU A 460 3.99 -14.33 -22.46
C GLU A 460 3.16 -14.90 -23.62
N GLN A 461 2.10 -14.18 -24.01
CA GLN A 461 1.26 -14.56 -25.15
C GLN A 461 2.00 -14.49 -26.48
N GLN A 462 2.81 -13.44 -26.70
CA GLN A 462 3.60 -13.29 -27.94
C GLN A 462 4.71 -14.34 -28.05
N ALA A 463 5.30 -14.72 -26.91
CA ALA A 463 6.30 -15.78 -26.87
C ALA A 463 5.71 -17.17 -27.15
N GLY A 464 4.40 -17.35 -26.98
CA GLY A 464 3.75 -18.64 -27.18
C GLY A 464 4.10 -19.65 -26.09
N LEU A 465 4.08 -19.24 -24.82
CA LEU A 465 4.41 -20.09 -23.67
C LEU A 465 3.54 -21.35 -23.68
N PRO A 466 4.13 -22.57 -23.65
CA PRO A 466 3.36 -23.81 -23.66
C PRO A 466 2.67 -24.03 -22.30
N ALA A 467 1.59 -24.79 -22.31
CA ALA A 467 0.86 -25.13 -21.08
C ALA A 467 1.66 -25.96 -20.05
N SER A 468 2.78 -26.57 -20.48
CA SER A 468 3.73 -27.30 -19.61
C SER A 468 4.58 -26.37 -18.74
N VAL A 469 4.69 -25.07 -19.10
CA VAL A 469 5.41 -24.05 -18.35
C VAL A 469 4.42 -23.05 -17.79
N GLN A 470 4.31 -23.00 -16.48
CA GLN A 470 3.44 -22.05 -15.78
C GLN A 470 4.21 -20.79 -15.41
N ALA A 471 3.71 -19.63 -15.83
CA ALA A 471 4.21 -18.35 -15.39
C ALA A 471 3.28 -17.76 -14.33
N SER A 472 3.85 -17.24 -13.24
CA SER A 472 3.12 -16.58 -12.16
C SER A 472 3.89 -15.39 -11.62
N LEU A 473 3.20 -14.31 -11.34
CA LEU A 473 3.80 -13.21 -10.60
C LEU A 473 4.04 -13.62 -9.14
N GLU A 474 5.07 -13.08 -8.51
CA GLU A 474 5.42 -13.40 -7.13
C GLU A 474 5.56 -12.17 -6.25
N GLY A 475 5.50 -12.38 -4.92
CA GLY A 475 5.68 -11.35 -3.93
C GLY A 475 4.72 -10.17 -4.08
N ALA A 476 5.27 -8.96 -4.12
CA ALA A 476 4.50 -7.74 -4.28
C ALA A 476 3.66 -7.70 -5.57
N ALA A 477 4.19 -8.25 -6.68
CA ALA A 477 3.47 -8.27 -7.95
C ALA A 477 2.25 -9.21 -7.93
N ALA A 478 2.38 -10.39 -7.30
CA ALA A 478 1.26 -11.32 -7.10
C ALA A 478 0.16 -10.72 -6.22
N THR A 479 0.56 -10.11 -5.10
CA THR A 479 -0.38 -9.46 -4.19
C THR A 479 -1.10 -8.29 -4.85
N PHE A 480 -0.41 -7.54 -5.72
CA PHE A 480 -1.02 -6.49 -6.52
C PHE A 480 -2.07 -7.03 -7.50
N GLU A 481 -1.76 -8.09 -8.23
CA GLU A 481 -2.69 -8.71 -9.19
C GLU A 481 -3.94 -9.24 -8.48
N ALA A 482 -3.78 -9.94 -7.36
CA ALA A 482 -4.89 -10.40 -6.53
C ALA A 482 -5.72 -9.24 -5.98
N SER A 483 -5.07 -8.15 -5.56
CA SER A 483 -5.73 -6.96 -5.05
C SER A 483 -6.55 -6.25 -6.12
N LEU A 484 -6.04 -6.12 -7.36
CA LEU A 484 -6.77 -5.47 -8.45
C LEU A 484 -8.12 -6.13 -8.75
N SER A 485 -8.20 -7.46 -8.73
CA SER A 485 -9.45 -8.19 -8.94
C SER A 485 -10.49 -7.91 -7.84
N ASN A 486 -10.03 -7.67 -6.62
CA ASN A 486 -10.87 -7.45 -5.45
C ASN A 486 -11.26 -5.97 -5.26
N GLN A 487 -10.53 -5.00 -5.83
CA GLN A 487 -10.81 -3.57 -5.64
C GLN A 487 -12.19 -3.13 -6.14
N VAL A 488 -12.58 -3.58 -7.34
CA VAL A 488 -13.89 -3.25 -7.92
C VAL A 488 -15.01 -3.83 -7.06
N PHE A 489 -14.85 -5.08 -6.63
CA PHE A 489 -15.81 -5.74 -5.75
C PHE A 489 -15.95 -5.01 -4.41
N LEU A 490 -14.85 -4.56 -3.82
CA LEU A 490 -14.83 -3.84 -2.54
C LEU A 490 -15.59 -2.50 -2.63
N VAL A 491 -15.36 -1.71 -3.68
CA VAL A 491 -16.07 -0.44 -3.87
C VAL A 491 -17.57 -0.68 -4.11
N LEU A 492 -17.92 -1.68 -4.94
CA LEU A 492 -19.32 -2.05 -5.18
C LEU A 492 -19.99 -2.55 -3.89
N ALA A 493 -19.30 -3.40 -3.11
CA ALA A 493 -19.81 -3.88 -1.83
C ALA A 493 -20.05 -2.73 -0.85
N ALA A 494 -19.13 -1.75 -0.77
CA ALA A 494 -19.30 -0.57 0.05
C ALA A 494 -20.54 0.24 -0.35
N ILE A 495 -20.73 0.47 -1.65
CA ILE A 495 -21.90 1.18 -2.18
C ILE A 495 -23.19 0.42 -1.86
N VAL A 496 -23.21 -0.91 -2.06
CA VAL A 496 -24.38 -1.75 -1.78
C VAL A 496 -24.73 -1.76 -0.28
N VAL A 497 -23.73 -1.97 0.60
CA VAL A 497 -23.96 -1.96 2.04
C VAL A 497 -24.52 -0.63 2.50
N VAL A 498 -23.98 0.47 2.01
CA VAL A 498 -24.47 1.81 2.32
C VAL A 498 -25.87 2.04 1.76
N TYR A 499 -26.15 1.61 0.52
CA TYR A 499 -27.48 1.71 -0.09
C TYR A 499 -28.53 0.98 0.76
N LEU A 500 -28.26 -0.25 1.16
CA LEU A 500 -29.14 -1.06 1.99
C LEU A 500 -29.38 -0.42 3.36
N MET A 501 -28.30 0.05 3.99
CA MET A 501 -28.35 0.70 5.29
C MET A 501 -29.18 1.99 5.23
N LEU A 502 -28.95 2.86 4.23
CA LEU A 502 -29.75 4.06 4.04
C LEU A 502 -31.20 3.74 3.66
N GLY A 503 -31.42 2.67 2.90
CA GLY A 503 -32.77 2.19 2.57
C GLY A 503 -33.59 1.81 3.78
N ILE A 504 -32.96 1.11 4.73
CA ILE A 504 -33.56 0.74 6.01
C ILE A 504 -33.83 1.99 6.85
N LEU A 505 -32.85 2.91 6.93
CA LEU A 505 -32.95 4.11 7.73
C LEU A 505 -34.06 5.07 7.30
N TYR A 506 -34.20 5.27 5.98
CA TYR A 506 -35.18 6.20 5.41
C TYR A 506 -36.52 5.55 5.03
N GLU A 507 -36.63 4.22 5.14
CA GLU A 507 -37.79 3.44 4.67
C GLU A 507 -38.15 3.78 3.21
N SER A 508 -37.14 3.99 2.39
CA SER A 508 -37.26 4.43 0.98
C SER A 508 -36.13 3.87 0.12
N PHE A 509 -36.49 3.46 -1.09
CA PHE A 509 -35.50 3.03 -2.11
C PHE A 509 -34.91 4.18 -2.92
N VAL A 510 -35.49 5.37 -2.84
CA VAL A 510 -35.18 6.53 -3.69
C VAL A 510 -34.19 7.47 -3.01
N HIS A 511 -34.37 7.74 -1.71
CA HIS A 511 -33.50 8.65 -0.98
C HIS A 511 -32.04 8.18 -0.87
N PRO A 512 -31.74 6.88 -0.72
CA PRO A 512 -30.35 6.38 -0.79
C PRO A 512 -29.66 6.73 -2.11
N VAL A 513 -30.35 6.66 -3.25
CA VAL A 513 -29.78 7.01 -4.57
C VAL A 513 -29.41 8.48 -4.62
N THR A 514 -30.26 9.37 -4.06
CA THR A 514 -29.97 10.80 -3.96
C THR A 514 -28.67 11.06 -3.16
N ILE A 515 -28.49 10.36 -2.03
CA ILE A 515 -27.32 10.52 -1.18
C ILE A 515 -26.08 9.95 -1.87
N LEU A 516 -26.18 8.74 -2.45
CA LEU A 516 -25.07 8.09 -3.14
C LEU A 516 -24.59 8.84 -4.39
N SER A 517 -25.46 9.63 -5.03
CA SER A 517 -25.08 10.46 -6.18
C SER A 517 -23.97 11.47 -5.83
N THR A 518 -23.83 11.85 -4.57
CA THR A 518 -22.78 12.76 -4.09
C THR A 518 -21.38 12.15 -4.19
N LEU A 519 -21.29 10.82 -4.24
CA LEU A 519 -20.02 10.08 -4.31
C LEU A 519 -19.29 10.30 -5.64
N LEU A 520 -20.03 10.52 -6.72
CA LEU A 520 -19.44 10.73 -8.05
C LEU A 520 -18.51 11.97 -8.05
N SER A 521 -18.95 13.06 -7.42
CA SER A 521 -18.16 14.27 -7.33
C SER A 521 -16.93 14.12 -6.42
N ALA A 522 -17.06 13.35 -5.34
CA ALA A 522 -15.97 13.07 -4.43
C ALA A 522 -14.89 12.18 -5.07
N ALA A 523 -15.31 11.11 -5.76
CA ALA A 523 -14.40 10.23 -6.48
C ALA A 523 -13.65 10.98 -7.59
N LEU A 524 -14.35 11.82 -8.38
CA LEU A 524 -13.69 12.64 -9.39
C LEU A 524 -12.65 13.58 -8.77
N GLY A 525 -13.00 14.25 -7.66
CA GLY A 525 -12.08 15.16 -6.97
C GLY A 525 -10.83 14.47 -6.44
N ALA A 526 -10.99 13.28 -5.87
CA ALA A 526 -9.88 12.46 -5.39
C ALA A 526 -8.96 12.03 -6.55
N LEU A 527 -9.52 11.48 -7.62
CA LEU A 527 -8.75 11.03 -8.79
C LEU A 527 -8.04 12.18 -9.50
N LEU A 528 -8.70 13.33 -9.66
CA LEU A 528 -8.07 14.52 -10.26
C LEU A 528 -6.93 15.06 -9.38
N ALA A 529 -7.10 15.10 -8.07
CA ALA A 529 -6.04 15.54 -7.16
C ALA A 529 -4.81 14.63 -7.23
N LEU A 530 -5.01 13.31 -7.24
CA LEU A 530 -3.94 12.33 -7.42
C LEU A 530 -3.24 12.51 -8.78
N LEU A 531 -4.01 12.73 -9.86
CA LEU A 531 -3.46 12.94 -11.19
C LEU A 531 -2.64 14.24 -11.28
N ILE A 532 -3.14 15.34 -10.74
CA ILE A 532 -2.46 16.65 -10.74
C ILE A 532 -1.15 16.60 -9.94
N THR A 533 -1.14 15.86 -8.83
CA THR A 533 0.07 15.70 -8.00
C THR A 533 1.04 14.64 -8.54
N GLY A 534 0.71 13.97 -9.64
CA GLY A 534 1.52 12.88 -10.19
C GLY A 534 1.57 11.63 -9.30
N THR A 535 0.66 11.50 -8.35
CA THR A 535 0.57 10.36 -7.44
C THR A 535 -0.19 9.23 -8.14
N GLN A 536 0.35 8.00 -8.08
CA GLN A 536 -0.32 6.82 -8.64
C GLN A 536 -1.56 6.47 -7.83
N PHE A 537 -2.56 5.86 -8.50
CA PHE A 537 -3.70 5.29 -7.81
C PHE A 537 -3.31 3.94 -7.23
N ASP A 538 -2.98 3.95 -5.96
CA ASP A 538 -2.55 2.80 -5.17
C ASP A 538 -3.64 2.36 -4.17
N ILE A 539 -3.34 1.34 -3.38
CA ILE A 539 -4.25 0.83 -2.36
C ILE A 539 -4.59 1.91 -1.31
N ILE A 540 -3.63 2.77 -0.97
CA ILE A 540 -3.82 3.84 0.01
C ILE A 540 -4.78 4.90 -0.55
N GLY A 541 -4.63 5.27 -1.82
CA GLY A 541 -5.55 6.16 -2.52
C GLY A 541 -6.97 5.57 -2.63
N LEU A 542 -7.09 4.26 -2.86
CA LEU A 542 -8.38 3.56 -2.85
C LEU A 542 -9.07 3.67 -1.49
N ILE A 543 -8.33 3.45 -0.40
CA ILE A 543 -8.87 3.61 0.96
C ILE A 543 -9.31 5.05 1.21
N GLY A 544 -8.56 6.03 0.68
CA GLY A 544 -8.97 7.42 0.68
C GLY A 544 -10.33 7.65 0.03
N ILE A 545 -10.59 7.03 -1.12
CA ILE A 545 -11.91 7.08 -1.79
C ILE A 545 -12.99 6.38 -0.95
N VAL A 546 -12.70 5.22 -0.35
CA VAL A 546 -13.66 4.51 0.51
C VAL A 546 -14.02 5.37 1.73
N LEU A 547 -13.04 6.02 2.36
CA LEU A 547 -13.28 6.96 3.46
C LEU A 547 -14.11 8.18 3.03
N LEU A 548 -13.82 8.70 1.83
CA LEU A 548 -14.60 9.81 1.27
C LEU A 548 -16.07 9.45 1.07
N ILE A 549 -16.40 8.18 0.78
CA ILE A 549 -17.78 7.70 0.74
C ILE A 549 -18.49 8.10 2.04
N GLY A 550 -17.88 7.78 3.19
CA GLY A 550 -18.44 8.11 4.50
C GLY A 550 -18.55 9.61 4.77
N ILE A 551 -17.47 10.36 4.50
CA ILE A 551 -17.40 11.80 4.82
C ILE A 551 -18.40 12.61 3.98
N VAL A 552 -18.45 12.33 2.68
CA VAL A 552 -19.28 13.10 1.72
C VAL A 552 -20.75 12.75 1.86
N MET A 553 -21.09 11.48 2.12
CA MET A 553 -22.48 11.09 2.36
C MET A 553 -23.09 11.83 3.54
N LYS A 554 -22.32 12.12 4.58
CA LYS A 554 -22.78 12.87 5.74
C LYS A 554 -23.43 14.20 5.35
N ASN A 555 -22.85 14.93 4.42
CA ASN A 555 -23.40 16.19 3.92
C ASN A 555 -24.74 15.99 3.19
N GLY A 556 -24.83 14.95 2.36
CA GLY A 556 -26.06 14.55 1.67
C GLY A 556 -27.14 14.11 2.66
N ILE A 557 -26.80 13.27 3.64
CA ILE A 557 -27.70 12.79 4.69
C ILE A 557 -28.28 13.97 5.47
N MET A 558 -27.44 14.87 5.98
CA MET A 558 -27.91 16.02 6.76
C MET A 558 -28.86 16.94 5.98
N MET A 559 -28.65 17.10 4.68
CA MET A 559 -29.50 17.94 3.84
C MET A 559 -30.84 17.25 3.53
N VAL A 560 -30.81 15.99 3.15
CA VAL A 560 -31.99 15.21 2.80
C VAL A 560 -32.86 14.94 4.04
N ASP A 561 -32.25 14.55 5.17
CA ASP A 561 -32.95 14.28 6.43
C ASP A 561 -33.74 15.51 6.90
N PHE A 562 -33.10 16.68 6.88
CA PHE A 562 -33.76 17.92 7.27
C PHE A 562 -34.84 18.36 6.28
N ALA A 563 -34.67 18.11 4.98
CA ALA A 563 -35.70 18.38 3.98
C ALA A 563 -36.93 17.48 4.18
N LEU A 564 -36.72 16.20 4.48
CA LEU A 564 -37.80 15.25 4.80
C LEU A 564 -38.53 15.62 6.11
N GLU A 565 -37.80 16.10 7.12
CA GLU A 565 -38.41 16.59 8.36
C GLU A 565 -39.34 17.80 8.08
N LEU A 566 -38.87 18.77 7.29
CA LEU A 566 -39.67 19.93 6.89
C LEU A 566 -40.88 19.57 6.03
N GLU A 567 -40.76 18.55 5.18
CA GLU A 567 -41.88 18.05 4.37
C GLU A 567 -42.91 17.30 5.24
N ARG A 568 -42.45 16.36 6.09
CA ARG A 568 -43.32 15.50 6.89
C ARG A 568 -43.97 16.21 8.08
N LYS A 569 -43.23 17.04 8.81
CA LYS A 569 -43.71 17.78 9.99
C LYS A 569 -44.16 19.19 9.68
N GLY A 570 -43.51 19.85 8.72
CA GLY A 570 -43.79 21.25 8.38
C GLY A 570 -44.81 21.43 7.24
N GLY A 571 -45.22 20.35 6.56
CA GLY A 571 -46.19 20.43 5.46
C GLY A 571 -45.73 21.26 4.24
N LEU A 572 -44.42 21.49 4.10
CA LEU A 572 -43.85 22.23 2.99
C LEU A 572 -43.83 21.42 1.70
N THR A 573 -43.92 22.14 0.56
CA THR A 573 -43.70 21.47 -0.73
C THR A 573 -42.25 20.98 -0.84
N PRO A 574 -41.97 19.88 -1.58
CA PRO A 574 -40.60 19.34 -1.70
C PRO A 574 -39.57 20.39 -2.16
N LEU A 575 -39.98 21.32 -3.05
CA LEU A 575 -39.11 22.40 -3.51
C LEU A 575 -38.79 23.41 -2.38
N ALA A 576 -39.80 23.81 -1.61
CA ALA A 576 -39.61 24.73 -0.47
C ALA A 576 -38.81 24.04 0.64
N ALA A 577 -39.11 22.78 0.95
CA ALA A 577 -38.42 21.99 1.98
C ALA A 577 -36.93 21.84 1.68
N ILE A 578 -36.55 21.42 0.47
CA ILE A 578 -35.13 21.23 0.13
C ILE A 578 -34.36 22.54 0.03
N ARG A 579 -35.01 23.61 -0.48
CA ARG A 579 -34.43 24.95 -0.53
C ARG A 579 -34.13 25.49 0.87
N GLN A 580 -35.10 25.39 1.79
CA GLN A 580 -34.94 25.81 3.17
C GLN A 580 -33.93 24.94 3.93
N ALA A 581 -33.94 23.63 3.70
CA ALA A 581 -32.95 22.71 4.27
C ALA A 581 -31.53 23.07 3.82
N ALA A 582 -31.33 23.31 2.52
CA ALA A 582 -30.03 23.69 1.97
C ALA A 582 -29.53 25.03 2.54
N GLU A 583 -30.40 26.03 2.71
CA GLU A 583 -30.06 27.33 3.31
C GLU A 583 -29.63 27.17 4.78
N LEU A 584 -30.42 26.45 5.61
CA LEU A 584 -30.17 26.29 7.04
C LEU A 584 -28.95 25.38 7.33
N ARG A 585 -28.72 24.37 6.48
CA ARG A 585 -27.61 23.42 6.65
C ARG A 585 -26.31 23.85 5.98
N PHE A 586 -26.30 24.93 5.23
CA PHE A 586 -25.10 25.44 4.55
C PHE A 586 -23.95 25.70 5.52
N ARG A 587 -24.22 26.44 6.62
CA ARG A 587 -23.18 26.77 7.62
C ARG A 587 -22.60 25.56 8.33
N PRO A 588 -23.39 24.60 8.88
CA PRO A 588 -22.88 23.36 9.44
C PRO A 588 -22.04 22.55 8.46
N ILE A 589 -22.55 22.33 7.24
CA ILE A 589 -21.86 21.55 6.19
C ILE A 589 -20.51 22.19 5.84
N LEU A 590 -20.46 23.51 5.70
CA LEU A 590 -19.20 24.20 5.42
C LEU A 590 -18.18 24.05 6.56
N MET A 591 -18.63 24.22 7.81
CA MET A 591 -17.76 24.10 9.00
C MET A 591 -17.19 22.69 9.13
N THR A 592 -18.02 21.65 8.96
CA THR A 592 -17.59 20.25 9.10
C THR A 592 -16.66 19.85 7.96
N SER A 593 -16.96 20.25 6.71
CA SER A 593 -16.08 19.96 5.57
C SER A 593 -14.71 20.66 5.71
N MET A 594 -14.67 21.88 6.23
CA MET A 594 -13.41 22.57 6.53
C MET A 594 -12.64 21.87 7.65
N ALA A 595 -13.31 21.41 8.71
CA ALA A 595 -12.66 20.67 9.79
C ALA A 595 -12.02 19.37 9.27
N SER A 596 -12.73 18.60 8.45
CA SER A 596 -12.22 17.37 7.84
C SER A 596 -11.07 17.65 6.86
N LEU A 597 -11.17 18.74 6.08
CA LEU A 597 -10.12 19.17 5.16
C LEU A 597 -8.83 19.52 5.92
N PHE A 598 -8.92 20.33 6.97
CA PHE A 598 -7.76 20.66 7.82
C PHE A 598 -7.21 19.44 8.55
N GLY A 599 -8.06 18.47 8.91
CA GLY A 599 -7.63 17.18 9.45
C GLY A 599 -6.81 16.33 8.48
N ALA A 600 -7.07 16.45 7.16
CA ALA A 600 -6.34 15.72 6.12
C ALA A 600 -5.03 16.44 5.68
N VAL A 601 -4.88 17.74 5.91
CA VAL A 601 -3.68 18.52 5.52
C VAL A 601 -2.38 17.93 6.07
N PRO A 602 -2.27 17.52 7.36
CA PRO A 602 -1.04 16.91 7.88
C PRO A 602 -0.67 15.60 7.17
N LEU A 603 -1.65 14.85 6.66
CA LEU A 603 -1.40 13.62 5.90
C LEU A 603 -0.85 13.93 4.50
N ALA A 604 -1.37 14.96 3.85
CA ALA A 604 -0.95 15.34 2.50
C ALA A 604 0.39 16.09 2.47
N LEU A 605 0.69 16.91 3.48
CA LEU A 605 1.89 17.76 3.54
C LEU A 605 2.94 17.23 4.54
N GLY A 606 2.65 16.16 5.26
CA GLY A 606 3.55 15.60 6.25
C GLY A 606 4.90 15.23 5.64
N SER A 607 5.99 15.55 6.34
CA SER A 607 7.35 15.19 5.98
C SER A 607 7.92 14.20 6.99
N GLY A 608 8.93 13.44 6.59
CA GLY A 608 9.60 12.46 7.44
C GLY A 608 9.51 11.04 6.89
N ILE A 609 10.14 10.10 7.59
CA ILE A 609 10.18 8.69 7.21
C ILE A 609 8.75 8.12 7.18
N GLY A 610 8.40 7.40 6.11
CA GLY A 610 7.07 6.80 5.92
C GLY A 610 5.95 7.80 5.56
N SER A 611 6.27 9.08 5.29
CA SER A 611 5.27 10.06 4.83
C SER A 611 4.67 9.70 3.47
N GLU A 612 5.42 9.01 2.63
CA GLU A 612 5.00 8.58 1.29
C GLU A 612 3.75 7.68 1.35
N LEU A 613 3.61 6.85 2.38
CA LEU A 613 2.39 6.04 2.58
C LEU A 613 1.15 6.87 2.90
N ARG A 614 1.32 8.06 3.47
CA ARG A 614 0.21 8.90 3.92
C ARG A 614 -0.26 9.90 2.87
N HIS A 615 0.64 10.30 1.98
CA HIS A 615 0.36 11.32 0.95
C HIS A 615 -0.82 10.97 0.04
N PRO A 616 -0.92 9.77 -0.57
CA PRO A 616 -2.03 9.44 -1.46
C PRO A 616 -3.39 9.56 -0.76
N LEU A 617 -3.45 9.14 0.51
CA LEU A 617 -4.64 9.22 1.34
C LEU A 617 -5.06 10.68 1.60
N GLY A 618 -4.10 11.50 2.06
CA GLY A 618 -4.36 12.92 2.34
C GLY A 618 -4.77 13.69 1.09
N ILE A 619 -4.08 13.47 -0.03
CA ILE A 619 -4.36 14.10 -1.33
C ILE A 619 -5.76 13.70 -1.83
N ALA A 620 -6.10 12.41 -1.79
CA ALA A 620 -7.40 11.92 -2.20
C ALA A 620 -8.54 12.55 -1.37
N ILE A 621 -8.38 12.59 -0.03
CA ILE A 621 -9.38 13.19 0.86
C ILE A 621 -9.54 14.69 0.59
N ILE A 622 -8.46 15.44 0.48
CA ILE A 622 -8.51 16.89 0.21
C ILE A 622 -9.16 17.17 -1.14
N GLY A 623 -8.70 16.52 -2.20
CA GLY A 623 -9.25 16.71 -3.54
C GLY A 623 -10.72 16.32 -3.64
N GLY A 624 -11.07 15.18 -3.05
CA GLY A 624 -12.45 14.70 -3.00
C GLY A 624 -13.37 15.63 -2.22
N LEU A 625 -12.95 16.13 -1.06
CA LEU A 625 -13.72 17.09 -0.27
C LEU A 625 -13.90 18.42 -0.98
N LEU A 626 -12.85 18.99 -1.58
CA LEU A 626 -12.94 20.29 -2.26
C LEU A 626 -13.94 20.24 -3.43
N LEU A 627 -13.81 19.27 -4.32
CA LEU A 627 -14.70 19.18 -5.47
C LEU A 627 -16.12 18.75 -5.07
N SER A 628 -16.24 17.81 -4.14
CA SER A 628 -17.52 17.37 -3.61
C SER A 628 -18.26 18.51 -2.92
N GLN A 629 -17.57 19.32 -2.10
CA GLN A 629 -18.20 20.46 -1.43
C GLN A 629 -18.83 21.43 -2.43
N LEU A 630 -18.12 21.74 -3.52
CA LEU A 630 -18.61 22.63 -4.55
C LEU A 630 -19.81 22.05 -5.30
N LEU A 631 -19.73 20.78 -5.71
CA LEU A 631 -20.76 20.18 -6.54
C LEU A 631 -21.97 19.72 -5.72
N THR A 632 -21.79 19.10 -4.55
CA THR A 632 -22.88 18.51 -3.76
C THR A 632 -23.86 19.52 -3.23
N LEU A 633 -23.38 20.71 -2.81
CA LEU A 633 -24.25 21.78 -2.33
C LEU A 633 -25.27 22.23 -3.36
N PHE A 634 -24.96 22.10 -4.65
CA PHE A 634 -25.84 22.50 -5.75
C PHE A 634 -26.55 21.30 -6.41
N SER A 635 -25.88 20.16 -6.55
CA SER A 635 -26.45 18.99 -7.23
C SER A 635 -27.45 18.22 -6.38
N THR A 636 -27.19 18.06 -5.06
CA THR A 636 -28.06 17.29 -4.17
C THR A 636 -29.51 17.79 -4.14
N PRO A 637 -29.80 19.10 -4.05
CA PRO A 637 -31.15 19.61 -4.08
C PRO A 637 -31.91 19.28 -5.39
N VAL A 638 -31.20 19.32 -6.52
CA VAL A 638 -31.81 19.03 -7.83
C VAL A 638 -32.08 17.53 -8.00
N ILE A 639 -31.12 16.70 -7.57
CA ILE A 639 -31.29 15.23 -7.62
C ILE A 639 -32.41 14.78 -6.68
N PHE A 640 -32.52 15.39 -5.47
CA PHE A 640 -33.63 15.15 -4.56
C PHE A 640 -34.99 15.37 -5.25
N LEU A 641 -35.15 16.51 -5.93
CA LEU A 641 -36.40 16.83 -6.63
C LEU A 641 -36.65 15.89 -7.83
N ALA A 642 -35.62 15.52 -8.57
CA ALA A 642 -35.75 14.59 -9.69
C ALA A 642 -36.18 13.19 -9.21
N MET A 643 -35.55 12.72 -8.14
CA MET A 643 -35.85 11.42 -7.52
C MET A 643 -37.23 11.38 -6.87
N HIS A 644 -37.63 12.44 -6.16
CA HIS A 644 -38.98 12.59 -5.61
C HIS A 644 -40.06 12.60 -6.71
N GLY A 645 -39.76 13.23 -7.85
CA GLY A 645 -40.63 13.17 -9.04
C GLY A 645 -40.78 11.76 -9.63
N LEU A 646 -39.71 10.97 -9.61
CA LEU A 646 -39.74 9.56 -10.00
C LEU A 646 -40.58 8.71 -9.03
N GLU A 647 -40.39 8.87 -7.72
CA GLU A 647 -41.13 8.15 -6.69
C GLU A 647 -42.62 8.34 -6.85
N ARG A 648 -43.08 9.57 -7.07
CA ARG A 648 -44.49 9.88 -7.34
C ARG A 648 -45.02 9.19 -8.60
N ARG A 649 -44.22 9.03 -9.62
CA ARG A 649 -44.64 8.31 -10.87
C ARG A 649 -44.80 6.80 -10.65
N PHE A 650 -43.96 6.21 -9.76
CA PHE A 650 -44.02 4.78 -9.48
C PHE A 650 -45.01 4.43 -8.35
N SER A 651 -45.25 5.32 -7.37
CA SER A 651 -46.13 5.06 -6.24
C SER A 651 -47.64 5.30 -6.53
N GLY A 652 -47.99 5.84 -7.70
CA GLY A 652 -49.39 6.06 -8.12
C GLY A 652 -50.22 6.98 -7.17
N ARG A 653 -49.62 7.68 -6.24
CA ARG A 653 -50.33 8.60 -5.34
C ARG A 653 -50.66 9.89 -6.06
N PRO A 654 -51.96 10.28 -6.12
CA PRO A 654 -52.37 11.53 -6.75
C PRO A 654 -51.79 12.73 -6.02
N ALA A 655 -51.47 13.79 -6.79
CA ALA A 655 -51.00 15.05 -6.22
C ALA A 655 -52.02 15.55 -5.17
N ALA A 656 -51.57 15.76 -3.93
CA ALA A 656 -52.39 16.50 -2.98
C ALA A 656 -52.69 17.87 -3.60
N VAL A 657 -53.94 18.11 -3.86
CA VAL A 657 -54.46 19.39 -4.40
C VAL A 657 -54.12 20.44 -3.36
N ALA A 658 -53.32 21.45 -3.77
CA ALA A 658 -53.09 22.63 -3.00
C ALA A 658 -54.46 23.38 -2.90
N GLY A 659 -55.06 23.36 -1.69
CA GLY A 659 -56.10 24.24 -1.28
C GLY A 659 -55.50 25.41 -0.50
#